data_fe5530bb0922cb06a077fbd8d8509bb3
#
_entry.id   fe5530bb0922cb06a077fbd8d8509bb3
#
_cell.length_a   1.000
_cell.length_b   1.000
_cell.length_c   1.000
_cell.angle_alpha   90.00
_cell.angle_beta   90.00
_cell.angle_gamma   90.00
#
_symmetry.space_group_name_H-M   'P 1'
#
loop_
_entity.id
_entity.type
_entity.pdbx_description
1 polymer ?
#
loop_
_entity_poly.entity_id
_entity_poly.type
_entity_poly.pdbx_seq_one_letter_code
_entity_poly.pdbx_strand_id
1 'polypeptide(L)'
;MNENGAMTLKFHLKEVKEGKRRFENVFQSAARMILENSAMIEKVVVNGRSTYDFKIFRIGQKHVIGMFDEINSFVSCVKDAAEGGSSREMAFVLVGEPGNGKTFFVDSLCSLYRQFLSHESNRRYTFNFKNLERVGTYGKIKTIQSQTFEDPMILAMNLSSSKDESKAYLSEHGGFSDNEIDKFYESYRPLGACSDYIMNDIRNVCNNNIDEILECFEVVPVPLSESMGTITGKYSAKDKITSSAVDLLGEESIQRLLHLTDPNNPYRFDLRRGALARVAGGGIHFSDEIFKNKKDLVQVYLGVIQNRNIEIDGFRWPIDTMIIATSNNSEFNRFLAEKEEAPIVDRCRICYVAHNTDYRMQEYLTNYAIGSETKTTLSKESLHRDPNLNYSASIAVVLTRLPRAEKLTSIEMMKLAAGEVAGEKSIKTLAEVIDILNHEPDITRRFGQKGLGQRDLGRALQMLMETSETNEGQCMFAEDIFKALERVLLDYVTEAGDRAKYFEDIKVARGLYRERIMTEMFNAYMDEPHAIKKDVMHYVNMIIGIDAENLGPDKMWKYKDPQTGQLKALKIDERYIQSVEERLGLKTNDQRESFRTSIRKIYGQKISIDPDYDFMDNIELVKAVTDVRLKSDIAGAGSLIGALANRTNDENQKLYDRMINTMLNKLGYCRTCAQKTIEYFCTRNDEN
;
A
#
# COMPACT_ATOMS: atom_id res chain seq x y z
N MET A 1 -2.23 -41.98 0.11
CA MET A 1 -1.52 -41.08 -0.82
C MET A 1 -0.23 -41.80 -1.23
N ASN A 2 0.06 -41.83 -2.49
CA ASN A 2 1.36 -42.31 -2.98
C ASN A 2 2.44 -41.24 -2.70
N GLU A 3 3.73 -41.65 -2.76
CA GLU A 3 4.88 -40.74 -2.50
C GLU A 3 4.84 -39.40 -3.28
N ASN A 4 4.10 -39.33 -4.39
CA ASN A 4 3.90 -38.14 -5.23
C ASN A 4 2.65 -37.32 -4.89
N GLY A 5 1.93 -37.60 -3.77
CA GLY A 5 0.70 -36.91 -3.39
C GLY A 5 -0.52 -37.23 -4.26
N ALA A 6 -0.42 -38.19 -5.16
CA ALA A 6 -1.52 -38.66 -6.01
C ALA A 6 -2.54 -39.47 -5.18
N MET A 7 -3.83 -39.31 -5.51
CA MET A 7 -4.93 -39.98 -4.81
C MET A 7 -6.06 -40.35 -5.76
N THR A 8 -6.99 -41.19 -5.29
CA THR A 8 -8.20 -41.53 -6.02
C THR A 8 -9.23 -40.41 -5.94
N LEU A 9 -10.12 -40.30 -6.94
CA LEU A 9 -11.22 -39.35 -6.93
C LEU A 9 -12.13 -39.58 -5.69
N LYS A 10 -12.46 -40.79 -5.38
CA LYS A 10 -13.26 -41.15 -4.20
C LYS A 10 -12.66 -40.61 -2.89
N PHE A 11 -11.34 -40.71 -2.73
CA PHE A 11 -10.67 -40.18 -1.54
C PHE A 11 -10.75 -38.64 -1.53
N HIS A 12 -10.53 -37.98 -2.69
CA HIS A 12 -10.65 -36.53 -2.81
C HIS A 12 -12.05 -36.04 -2.44
N LEU A 13 -13.11 -36.66 -3.00
CA LEU A 13 -14.49 -36.31 -2.70
C LEU A 13 -14.82 -36.43 -1.21
N LYS A 14 -14.32 -37.49 -0.53
CA LYS A 14 -14.48 -37.65 0.90
C LYS A 14 -13.82 -36.49 1.68
N GLU A 15 -12.61 -36.09 1.30
CA GLU A 15 -11.91 -34.96 1.91
C GLU A 15 -12.64 -33.62 1.70
N VAL A 16 -13.28 -33.45 0.53
CA VAL A 16 -14.14 -32.28 0.26
C VAL A 16 -15.38 -32.32 1.17
N LYS A 17 -16.06 -33.50 1.31
CA LYS A 17 -17.20 -33.63 2.19
C LYS A 17 -16.88 -33.39 3.67
N GLU A 18 -15.72 -33.81 4.12
CA GLU A 18 -15.22 -33.57 5.48
C GLU A 18 -14.73 -32.12 5.70
N GLY A 19 -14.79 -31.23 4.68
CA GLY A 19 -14.33 -29.86 4.76
C GLY A 19 -12.82 -29.68 4.84
N LYS A 20 -12.04 -30.77 4.67
CA LYS A 20 -10.57 -30.72 4.63
C LYS A 20 -10.04 -30.13 3.34
N ARG A 21 -10.83 -30.24 2.26
CA ARG A 21 -10.57 -29.64 0.94
C ARG A 21 -11.81 -28.88 0.50
N ARG A 22 -11.64 -27.97 -0.42
CA ARG A 22 -12.71 -27.09 -0.85
C ARG A 22 -12.86 -27.12 -2.36
N PHE A 23 -14.11 -27.14 -2.82
CA PHE A 23 -14.47 -26.82 -4.20
C PHE A 23 -14.89 -25.36 -4.25
N GLU A 24 -14.00 -24.52 -4.70
CA GLU A 24 -14.19 -23.07 -4.73
C GLU A 24 -13.48 -22.47 -5.95
N ASN A 25 -13.98 -21.36 -6.50
CA ASN A 25 -13.29 -20.63 -7.56
C ASN A 25 -12.21 -19.69 -7.00
N VAL A 26 -11.42 -19.07 -7.90
CA VAL A 26 -10.32 -18.18 -7.52
C VAL A 26 -10.78 -17.00 -6.65
N PHE A 27 -11.96 -16.44 -6.93
CA PHE A 27 -12.47 -15.30 -6.16
C PHE A 27 -12.90 -15.70 -4.75
N GLN A 28 -13.56 -16.85 -4.61
CA GLN A 28 -13.93 -17.41 -3.30
C GLN A 28 -12.69 -17.72 -2.46
N SER A 29 -11.68 -18.30 -3.07
CA SER A 29 -10.40 -18.58 -2.43
C SER A 29 -9.67 -17.33 -1.99
N ALA A 30 -9.60 -16.31 -2.86
CA ALA A 30 -8.97 -15.02 -2.55
C ALA A 30 -9.77 -14.24 -1.49
N ALA A 31 -11.11 -14.23 -1.58
CA ALA A 31 -11.96 -13.61 -0.57
C ALA A 31 -11.74 -14.26 0.81
N ARG A 32 -11.69 -15.59 0.86
CA ARG A 32 -11.42 -16.33 2.10
C ARG A 32 -10.04 -15.99 2.66
N MET A 33 -9.00 -15.96 1.85
CA MET A 33 -7.66 -15.55 2.28
C MET A 33 -7.66 -14.19 2.97
N ILE A 34 -8.41 -13.23 2.43
CA ILE A 34 -8.41 -11.85 2.93
C ILE A 34 -9.36 -11.65 4.11
N LEU A 35 -10.54 -12.30 4.10
CA LEU A 35 -11.66 -11.97 4.99
C LEU A 35 -11.88 -12.97 6.13
N GLU A 36 -11.32 -14.20 6.06
CA GLU A 36 -11.58 -15.25 7.05
C GLU A 36 -11.08 -14.86 8.45
N ASN A 37 -9.95 -14.15 8.54
CA ASN A 37 -9.42 -13.69 9.82
C ASN A 37 -9.85 -12.24 10.11
N SER A 38 -10.98 -12.06 10.77
CA SER A 38 -11.52 -10.74 11.15
C SER A 38 -10.57 -9.91 12.03
N ALA A 39 -9.67 -10.51 12.79
CA ALA A 39 -8.67 -9.81 13.59
C ALA A 39 -7.62 -9.07 12.73
N MET A 40 -7.52 -9.43 11.46
CA MET A 40 -6.66 -8.77 10.47
C MET A 40 -7.35 -7.62 9.74
N ILE A 41 -8.58 -7.27 10.11
CA ILE A 41 -9.37 -6.22 9.48
C ILE A 41 -9.72 -5.17 10.53
N GLU A 42 -9.25 -3.95 10.33
CA GLU A 42 -9.49 -2.83 11.24
C GLU A 42 -10.20 -1.68 10.52
N LYS A 43 -11.20 -1.08 11.17
CA LYS A 43 -11.83 0.12 10.64
C LYS A 43 -10.98 1.33 11.01
N VAL A 44 -10.54 2.07 10.00
CA VAL A 44 -9.69 3.25 10.14
C VAL A 44 -10.31 4.48 9.44
N VAL A 45 -9.81 5.66 9.78
CA VAL A 45 -10.18 6.90 9.09
C VAL A 45 -8.98 7.40 8.31
N VAL A 46 -9.10 7.48 7.00
CA VAL A 46 -8.06 7.98 6.09
C VAL A 46 -8.65 9.12 5.25
N ASN A 47 -7.94 10.24 5.18
CA ASN A 47 -8.40 11.44 4.43
C ASN A 47 -9.83 11.86 4.77
N GLY A 48 -10.25 11.71 6.04
CA GLY A 48 -11.59 12.07 6.53
C GLY A 48 -12.69 11.07 6.21
N ARG A 49 -12.37 9.92 5.59
CA ARG A 49 -13.34 8.87 5.25
C ARG A 49 -13.07 7.61 6.06
N SER A 50 -14.14 6.94 6.49
CA SER A 50 -14.05 5.61 7.10
C SER A 50 -13.73 4.57 6.02
N THR A 51 -12.70 3.79 6.23
CA THR A 51 -12.26 2.70 5.36
C THR A 51 -11.77 1.52 6.20
N TYR A 52 -11.32 0.44 5.56
CA TYR A 52 -10.77 -0.72 6.26
C TYR A 52 -9.27 -0.86 5.96
N ASP A 53 -8.53 -1.22 7.00
CA ASP A 53 -7.15 -1.64 6.93
C ASP A 53 -7.08 -3.17 6.95
N PHE A 54 -6.67 -3.76 5.85
CA PHE A 54 -6.48 -5.20 5.72
C PHE A 54 -5.01 -5.54 6.04
N LYS A 55 -4.73 -5.82 7.31
CA LYS A 55 -3.37 -6.04 7.84
C LYS A 55 -2.63 -7.20 7.17
N ILE A 56 -3.35 -8.11 6.49
CA ILE A 56 -2.74 -9.20 5.72
C ILE A 56 -1.73 -8.67 4.67
N PHE A 57 -1.97 -7.50 4.09
CA PHE A 57 -1.05 -6.88 3.13
C PHE A 57 0.20 -6.27 3.77
N ARG A 58 0.32 -6.34 5.11
CA ARG A 58 1.50 -5.89 5.87
C ARG A 58 2.29 -7.06 6.47
N ILE A 59 1.92 -8.32 6.16
CA ILE A 59 2.61 -9.51 6.63
C ILE A 59 3.74 -9.86 5.66
N GLY A 60 4.86 -10.34 6.19
CA GLY A 60 5.99 -10.81 5.40
C GLY A 60 7.04 -9.73 5.11
N GLN A 61 7.84 -9.95 4.07
CA GLN A 61 8.95 -9.04 3.71
C GLN A 61 8.49 -7.80 2.93
N LYS A 62 7.33 -7.86 2.27
CA LYS A 62 6.78 -6.77 1.45
C LYS A 62 5.55 -6.19 2.13
N HIS A 63 5.68 -5.01 2.68
CA HIS A 63 4.59 -4.29 3.32
C HIS A 63 3.97 -3.28 2.35
N VAL A 64 2.69 -3.45 2.02
CA VAL A 64 1.93 -2.45 1.25
C VAL A 64 1.47 -1.37 2.23
N ILE A 65 1.92 -0.14 2.02
CA ILE A 65 1.65 1.00 2.90
C ILE A 65 0.93 2.09 2.10
N GLY A 66 -0.13 2.67 2.68
CA GLY A 66 -0.77 3.86 2.15
C GLY A 66 -1.71 3.66 0.96
N MET A 67 -2.04 2.41 0.58
CA MET A 67 -2.96 2.07 -0.53
C MET A 67 -4.33 1.62 0.00
N PHE A 68 -4.94 2.38 0.90
CA PHE A 68 -6.19 1.96 1.55
C PHE A 68 -7.37 1.89 0.58
N ASP A 69 -7.58 2.91 -0.23
CA ASP A 69 -8.70 3.00 -1.16
C ASP A 69 -8.59 1.94 -2.25
N GLU A 70 -7.38 1.69 -2.76
CA GLU A 70 -7.08 0.69 -3.78
C GLU A 70 -7.31 -0.72 -3.24
N ILE A 71 -6.82 -1.03 -2.04
CA ILE A 71 -7.04 -2.33 -1.39
C ILE A 71 -8.52 -2.53 -1.11
N ASN A 72 -9.24 -1.54 -0.59
CA ASN A 72 -10.69 -1.64 -0.34
C ASN A 72 -11.47 -1.85 -1.64
N SER A 73 -11.11 -1.16 -2.72
CA SER A 73 -11.72 -1.35 -4.04
C SER A 73 -11.46 -2.76 -4.57
N PHE A 74 -10.23 -3.28 -4.41
CA PHE A 74 -9.88 -4.64 -4.78
C PHE A 74 -10.65 -5.68 -3.96
N VAL A 75 -10.69 -5.55 -2.64
CA VAL A 75 -11.41 -6.48 -1.75
C VAL A 75 -12.91 -6.47 -2.05
N SER A 76 -13.50 -5.28 -2.31
CA SER A 76 -14.90 -5.17 -2.73
C SER A 76 -15.16 -5.90 -4.06
N CYS A 77 -14.24 -5.77 -5.03
CA CYS A 77 -14.31 -6.49 -6.31
C CYS A 77 -14.26 -8.01 -6.13
N VAL A 78 -13.30 -8.48 -5.33
CA VAL A 78 -13.12 -9.92 -5.06
C VAL A 78 -14.32 -10.49 -4.31
N LYS A 79 -14.87 -9.76 -3.34
CA LYS A 79 -16.06 -10.16 -2.59
C LYS A 79 -17.29 -10.29 -3.49
N ASP A 80 -17.58 -9.27 -4.29
CA ASP A 80 -18.68 -9.27 -5.26
C ASP A 80 -18.56 -10.45 -6.24
N ALA A 81 -17.37 -10.67 -6.80
CA ALA A 81 -17.10 -11.78 -7.69
C ALA A 81 -17.23 -13.17 -7.02
N ALA A 82 -16.86 -13.29 -5.74
CA ALA A 82 -16.99 -14.51 -4.96
C ALA A 82 -18.45 -14.87 -4.70
N GLU A 83 -19.30 -13.87 -4.51
CA GLU A 83 -20.74 -13.99 -4.32
C GLU A 83 -21.51 -14.16 -5.65
N GLY A 84 -20.81 -14.17 -6.80
CA GLY A 84 -21.41 -14.35 -8.13
C GLY A 84 -21.86 -13.06 -8.81
N GLY A 85 -21.45 -11.90 -8.29
CA GLY A 85 -21.74 -10.59 -8.88
C GLY A 85 -20.98 -10.30 -10.18
N SER A 86 -21.26 -9.15 -10.78
CA SER A 86 -20.74 -8.75 -12.10
C SER A 86 -19.22 -8.59 -12.15
N SER A 87 -18.57 -8.33 -11.01
CA SER A 87 -17.11 -8.26 -10.93
C SER A 87 -16.39 -9.55 -11.33
N ARG A 88 -17.09 -10.68 -11.37
CA ARG A 88 -16.56 -11.96 -11.85
C ARG A 88 -16.16 -11.91 -13.33
N GLU A 89 -16.86 -11.08 -14.11
CA GLU A 89 -16.66 -10.89 -15.55
C GLU A 89 -15.85 -9.62 -15.85
N MET A 90 -15.06 -9.13 -14.87
CA MET A 90 -14.22 -7.95 -15.01
C MET A 90 -12.76 -8.27 -14.70
N ALA A 91 -11.84 -7.57 -15.39
CA ALA A 91 -10.46 -7.45 -14.97
C ALA A 91 -10.32 -6.29 -13.97
N PHE A 92 -9.54 -6.48 -12.92
CA PHE A 92 -9.19 -5.40 -12.00
C PHE A 92 -7.96 -4.67 -12.52
N VAL A 93 -8.11 -3.40 -12.90
CA VAL A 93 -7.04 -2.63 -13.55
C VAL A 93 -6.61 -1.46 -12.69
N LEU A 94 -5.35 -1.46 -12.27
CA LEU A 94 -4.71 -0.39 -11.53
C LEU A 94 -4.10 0.63 -12.50
N VAL A 95 -4.62 1.84 -12.52
CA VAL A 95 -4.15 2.94 -13.38
C VAL A 95 -3.50 4.04 -12.53
N GLY A 96 -2.34 4.54 -12.91
CA GLY A 96 -1.67 5.62 -12.19
C GLY A 96 -0.22 5.82 -12.61
N GLU A 97 0.44 6.82 -12.05
CA GLU A 97 1.80 7.19 -12.41
C GLU A 97 2.85 6.12 -12.05
N PRO A 98 3.99 6.11 -12.73
CA PRO A 98 5.11 5.23 -12.36
C PRO A 98 5.58 5.47 -10.91
N GLY A 99 5.86 4.39 -10.18
CA GLY A 99 6.40 4.49 -8.82
C GLY A 99 5.37 4.69 -7.70
N ASN A 100 4.06 4.61 -7.98
CA ASN A 100 2.99 4.70 -6.97
C ASN A 100 2.60 3.35 -6.32
N GLY A 101 3.36 2.27 -6.56
CA GLY A 101 3.18 1.00 -5.85
C GLY A 101 2.30 -0.05 -6.52
N LYS A 102 1.72 0.19 -7.71
CA LYS A 102 0.84 -0.77 -8.44
C LYS A 102 1.41 -2.18 -8.52
N THR A 103 2.57 -2.30 -9.15
CA THR A 103 3.25 -3.60 -9.33
C THR A 103 3.61 -4.23 -8.00
N PHE A 104 4.04 -3.42 -7.02
CA PHE A 104 4.37 -3.90 -5.68
C PHE A 104 3.17 -4.50 -4.96
N PHE A 105 1.98 -3.88 -5.08
CA PHE A 105 0.74 -4.41 -4.55
C PHE A 105 0.38 -5.76 -5.17
N VAL A 106 0.43 -5.88 -6.52
CA VAL A 106 0.10 -7.14 -7.21
C VAL A 106 1.11 -8.24 -6.86
N ASP A 107 2.40 -7.93 -6.83
CA ASP A 107 3.45 -8.90 -6.44
C ASP A 107 3.27 -9.37 -4.99
N SER A 108 2.88 -8.45 -4.07
CA SER A 108 2.57 -8.80 -2.68
C SER A 108 1.35 -9.71 -2.60
N LEU A 109 0.26 -9.39 -3.31
CA LEU A 109 -0.95 -10.21 -3.41
C LEU A 109 -0.63 -11.62 -3.94
N CYS A 110 0.13 -11.72 -5.05
CA CYS A 110 0.54 -13.00 -5.63
C CYS A 110 1.37 -13.83 -4.64
N SER A 111 2.26 -13.19 -3.89
CA SER A 111 3.07 -13.86 -2.86
C SER A 111 2.20 -14.39 -1.71
N LEU A 112 1.28 -13.58 -1.20
CA LEU A 112 0.33 -13.97 -0.16
C LEU A 112 -0.56 -15.12 -0.60
N TYR A 113 -1.05 -15.06 -1.85
CA TYR A 113 -1.93 -16.10 -2.39
C TYR A 113 -1.18 -17.43 -2.57
N ARG A 114 0.06 -17.42 -3.05
CA ARG A 114 0.90 -18.64 -3.08
C ARG A 114 1.14 -19.21 -1.69
N GLN A 115 1.46 -18.35 -0.71
CA GLN A 115 1.64 -18.77 0.67
C GLN A 115 0.36 -19.39 1.25
N PHE A 116 -0.79 -18.78 1.01
CA PHE A 116 -2.09 -19.30 1.42
C PHE A 116 -2.37 -20.68 0.82
N LEU A 117 -2.15 -20.88 -0.48
CA LEU A 117 -2.35 -22.14 -1.19
C LEU A 117 -1.28 -23.21 -0.86
N SER A 118 -0.16 -22.83 -0.23
CA SER A 118 0.85 -23.81 0.20
C SER A 118 0.38 -24.66 1.37
N HIS A 119 -0.59 -24.19 2.18
CA HIS A 119 -1.23 -24.96 3.23
C HIS A 119 -2.11 -26.06 2.65
N GLU A 120 -2.06 -27.25 3.21
CA GLU A 120 -2.74 -28.44 2.67
C GLU A 120 -4.26 -28.24 2.54
N SER A 121 -4.91 -27.59 3.51
CA SER A 121 -6.34 -27.29 3.50
C SER A 121 -6.79 -26.33 2.39
N ASN A 122 -5.86 -25.52 1.85
CA ASN A 122 -6.14 -24.50 0.83
C ASN A 122 -5.62 -24.91 -0.55
N ARG A 123 -4.86 -26.01 -0.62
CA ARG A 123 -4.19 -26.46 -1.84
C ARG A 123 -5.19 -26.78 -2.95
N ARG A 124 -4.87 -26.36 -4.18
CA ARG A 124 -5.63 -26.69 -5.37
C ARG A 124 -5.23 -28.07 -5.91
N TYR A 125 -6.20 -28.77 -6.47
CA TYR A 125 -6.03 -30.08 -7.06
C TYR A 125 -6.54 -30.09 -8.50
N THR A 126 -5.96 -30.97 -9.30
CA THR A 126 -6.35 -31.28 -10.67
C THR A 126 -6.23 -32.78 -10.89
N PHE A 127 -6.34 -33.24 -12.12
CA PHE A 127 -6.25 -34.66 -12.44
C PHE A 127 -5.36 -34.95 -13.63
N ASN A 128 -4.81 -36.16 -13.64
CA ASN A 128 -4.14 -36.77 -14.76
C ASN A 128 -4.98 -37.88 -15.31
N PHE A 129 -5.15 -37.97 -16.61
CA PHE A 129 -5.57 -39.19 -17.29
C PHE A 129 -4.38 -40.13 -17.39
N LYS A 130 -4.59 -41.41 -17.10
CA LYS A 130 -3.57 -42.47 -17.14
C LYS A 130 -4.08 -43.69 -17.90
N ASN A 131 -3.21 -44.67 -18.14
CA ASN A 131 -3.51 -45.89 -18.89
C ASN A 131 -4.06 -45.63 -20.32
N LEU A 132 -3.65 -44.52 -20.95
CA LEU A 132 -4.13 -44.07 -22.26
C LEU A 132 -3.68 -45.00 -23.40
N GLU A 133 -2.70 -45.88 -23.18
CA GLU A 133 -2.32 -46.95 -24.10
C GLU A 133 -3.49 -47.90 -24.41
N ARG A 134 -4.46 -48.04 -23.52
CA ARG A 134 -5.69 -48.82 -23.73
C ARG A 134 -6.63 -48.20 -24.77
N VAL A 135 -6.56 -46.86 -24.91
CA VAL A 135 -7.45 -46.10 -25.76
C VAL A 135 -6.99 -46.14 -27.23
N GLY A 136 -5.68 -46.25 -27.47
CA GLY A 136 -5.09 -46.35 -28.80
C GLY A 136 -4.97 -45.01 -29.56
N THR A 137 -5.76 -44.00 -29.23
CA THR A 137 -5.80 -42.70 -29.91
C THR A 137 -4.55 -41.84 -29.65
N TYR A 138 -3.86 -42.08 -28.55
CA TYR A 138 -2.74 -41.26 -28.07
C TYR A 138 -1.34 -41.86 -28.35
N GLY A 139 -1.27 -42.90 -29.14
CA GLY A 139 -0.02 -43.54 -29.52
C GLY A 139 0.79 -44.06 -28.32
N LYS A 140 1.97 -43.55 -28.08
CA LYS A 140 2.83 -43.93 -26.95
C LYS A 140 2.60 -43.10 -25.68
N ILE A 141 1.69 -42.15 -25.70
CA ILE A 141 1.41 -41.27 -24.56
C ILE A 141 0.59 -42.05 -23.54
N LYS A 142 1.14 -42.23 -22.33
CA LYS A 142 0.49 -42.99 -21.25
C LYS A 142 -0.32 -42.14 -20.32
N THR A 143 0.09 -40.89 -20.14
CA THR A 143 -0.51 -39.97 -19.16
C THR A 143 -0.64 -38.57 -19.76
N ILE A 144 -1.81 -37.96 -19.59
CA ILE A 144 -2.08 -36.57 -19.95
C ILE A 144 -2.67 -35.86 -18.75
N GLN A 145 -2.06 -34.76 -18.32
CA GLN A 145 -2.64 -33.90 -17.29
C GLN A 145 -3.63 -32.92 -17.90
N SER A 146 -4.73 -32.60 -17.17
CA SER A 146 -5.62 -31.51 -17.57
C SER A 146 -4.84 -30.24 -17.96
N GLN A 147 -5.11 -29.70 -19.17
CA GLN A 147 -4.32 -28.59 -19.71
C GLN A 147 -4.58 -27.28 -18.99
N THR A 148 -5.75 -27.10 -18.39
CA THR A 148 -6.17 -25.90 -17.66
C THR A 148 -6.33 -26.16 -16.15
N PHE A 149 -5.72 -27.24 -15.64
CA PHE A 149 -5.78 -27.62 -14.23
C PHE A 149 -7.23 -27.66 -13.68
N GLU A 150 -8.13 -28.30 -14.40
CA GLU A 150 -9.54 -28.41 -14.02
C GLU A 150 -9.65 -29.09 -12.65
N ASP A 151 -10.62 -28.64 -11.86
CA ASP A 151 -10.86 -29.20 -10.52
C ASP A 151 -11.41 -30.63 -10.62
N PRO A 152 -10.98 -31.58 -9.78
CA PRO A 152 -11.49 -32.95 -9.76
C PRO A 152 -13.00 -33.07 -9.53
N MET A 153 -13.63 -32.09 -8.90
CA MET A 153 -15.08 -32.04 -8.75
C MET A 153 -15.78 -31.87 -10.12
N ILE A 154 -15.19 -31.07 -11.03
CA ILE A 154 -15.71 -30.92 -12.40
C ILE A 154 -15.62 -32.25 -13.14
N LEU A 155 -14.53 -32.99 -12.97
CA LEU A 155 -14.40 -34.34 -13.51
C LEU A 155 -15.48 -35.26 -12.95
N ALA A 156 -15.74 -35.23 -11.63
CA ALA A 156 -16.77 -36.04 -10.97
C ALA A 156 -18.18 -35.72 -11.49
N MET A 157 -18.48 -34.46 -11.78
CA MET A 157 -19.76 -34.05 -12.38
C MET A 157 -19.92 -34.49 -13.85
N ASN A 158 -18.83 -34.88 -14.49
CA ASN A 158 -18.77 -35.31 -15.90
C ASN A 158 -18.29 -36.77 -16.05
N LEU A 159 -18.42 -37.63 -15.05
CA LEU A 159 -17.96 -39.02 -15.12
C LEU A 159 -18.73 -39.85 -16.17
N SER A 160 -20.05 -39.72 -16.21
CA SER A 160 -20.91 -40.37 -17.18
C SER A 160 -21.45 -39.38 -18.22
N SER A 161 -21.88 -39.91 -19.36
CA SER A 161 -22.68 -39.16 -20.33
C SER A 161 -24.05 -38.77 -19.75
N SER A 162 -24.55 -39.56 -18.77
CA SER A 162 -25.75 -39.25 -18.00
C SER A 162 -25.43 -38.38 -16.80
N LYS A 163 -26.09 -37.22 -16.70
CA LYS A 163 -25.99 -36.32 -15.54
C LYS A 163 -26.49 -37.01 -14.27
N ASP A 164 -27.54 -37.84 -14.38
CA ASP A 164 -28.14 -38.53 -13.23
C ASP A 164 -27.18 -39.56 -12.67
N GLU A 165 -26.48 -40.31 -13.51
CA GLU A 165 -25.45 -41.25 -13.06
C GLU A 165 -24.26 -40.54 -12.37
N SER A 166 -23.82 -39.37 -12.87
CA SER A 166 -22.80 -38.61 -12.22
C SER A 166 -23.28 -38.06 -10.87
N LYS A 167 -24.55 -37.62 -10.76
CA LYS A 167 -25.16 -37.21 -9.48
C LYS A 167 -25.24 -38.39 -8.51
N ALA A 168 -25.67 -39.59 -8.97
CA ALA A 168 -25.68 -40.79 -8.16
C ALA A 168 -24.31 -41.17 -7.58
N TYR A 169 -23.26 -41.05 -8.44
CA TYR A 169 -21.89 -41.28 -7.98
C TYR A 169 -21.46 -40.29 -6.89
N LEU A 170 -21.78 -39.02 -7.02
CA LEU A 170 -21.48 -37.99 -6.01
C LEU A 170 -22.21 -38.26 -4.68
N SER A 171 -23.45 -38.74 -4.74
CA SER A 171 -24.24 -39.11 -3.56
C SER A 171 -23.68 -40.37 -2.88
N GLU A 172 -23.50 -41.47 -3.64
CA GLU A 172 -23.10 -42.77 -3.12
C GLU A 172 -21.65 -42.82 -2.63
N HIS A 173 -20.73 -42.25 -3.38
CA HIS A 173 -19.31 -42.34 -3.13
C HIS A 173 -18.70 -41.06 -2.50
N GLY A 174 -19.30 -39.89 -2.77
CA GLY A 174 -18.92 -38.63 -2.14
C GLY A 174 -19.62 -38.36 -0.82
N GLY A 175 -20.80 -38.97 -0.62
CA GLY A 175 -21.65 -38.77 0.56
C GLY A 175 -22.32 -37.39 0.57
N PHE A 176 -22.48 -36.74 -0.59
CA PHE A 176 -23.13 -35.43 -0.70
C PHE A 176 -24.65 -35.60 -0.75
N SER A 177 -25.37 -34.69 -0.08
CA SER A 177 -26.83 -34.58 -0.17
C SER A 177 -27.24 -33.94 -1.51
N ASP A 178 -28.50 -34.16 -1.92
CA ASP A 178 -29.03 -33.57 -3.18
C ASP A 178 -28.89 -32.04 -3.23
N ASN A 179 -29.12 -31.36 -2.10
CA ASN A 179 -28.92 -29.89 -2.01
C ASN A 179 -27.47 -29.46 -2.24
N GLU A 180 -26.49 -30.23 -1.76
CA GLU A 180 -25.06 -29.95 -2.00
C GLU A 180 -24.70 -30.21 -3.46
N ILE A 181 -25.21 -31.31 -4.02
CA ILE A 181 -25.01 -31.66 -5.42
C ILE A 181 -25.61 -30.59 -6.33
N ASP A 182 -26.83 -30.14 -6.06
CA ASP A 182 -27.45 -29.08 -6.87
C ASP A 182 -26.67 -27.78 -6.80
N LYS A 183 -26.13 -27.38 -5.63
CA LYS A 183 -25.23 -26.24 -5.52
C LYS A 183 -23.93 -26.40 -6.34
N PHE A 184 -23.37 -27.61 -6.40
CA PHE A 184 -22.22 -27.86 -7.27
C PHE A 184 -22.59 -27.65 -8.74
N TYR A 185 -23.78 -28.09 -9.14
CA TYR A 185 -24.28 -27.91 -10.51
C TYR A 185 -24.69 -26.46 -10.84
N GLU A 186 -24.99 -25.60 -9.86
CA GLU A 186 -25.11 -24.15 -10.07
C GLU A 186 -23.79 -23.54 -10.53
N SER A 187 -22.66 -24.06 -10.05
CA SER A 187 -21.32 -23.69 -10.45
C SER A 187 -20.74 -24.60 -11.55
N TYR A 188 -21.59 -25.39 -12.21
CA TYR A 188 -21.20 -26.36 -13.22
C TYR A 188 -20.44 -25.69 -14.38
N ARG A 189 -19.36 -26.32 -14.78
CA ARG A 189 -18.61 -26.03 -15.99
C ARG A 189 -18.41 -27.31 -16.77
N PRO A 190 -18.51 -27.28 -18.11
CA PRO A 190 -18.13 -28.42 -18.93
C PRO A 190 -16.63 -28.67 -18.76
N LEU A 191 -16.20 -29.88 -19.06
CA LEU A 191 -14.77 -30.17 -19.24
C LEU A 191 -14.21 -29.37 -20.42
N GLY A 192 -12.94 -29.02 -20.36
CA GLY A 192 -12.24 -28.43 -21.48
C GLY A 192 -12.12 -29.41 -22.64
N ALA A 193 -12.02 -28.89 -23.86
CA ALA A 193 -12.07 -29.66 -25.08
C ALA A 193 -11.17 -30.92 -25.05
N CYS A 194 -9.94 -30.80 -24.55
CA CYS A 194 -9.02 -31.92 -24.43
C CYS A 194 -9.51 -32.94 -23.39
N SER A 195 -9.93 -32.50 -22.21
CA SER A 195 -10.40 -33.38 -21.15
C SER A 195 -11.71 -34.09 -21.54
N ASP A 196 -12.63 -33.40 -22.21
CA ASP A 196 -13.88 -33.97 -22.69
C ASP A 196 -13.65 -35.00 -23.79
N TYR A 197 -12.73 -34.70 -24.73
CA TYR A 197 -12.35 -35.63 -25.80
C TYR A 197 -11.76 -36.92 -25.20
N ILE A 198 -10.82 -36.82 -24.25
CA ILE A 198 -10.22 -37.97 -23.58
C ILE A 198 -11.27 -38.77 -22.78
N MET A 199 -12.17 -38.08 -22.07
CA MET A 199 -13.24 -38.74 -21.33
C MET A 199 -14.19 -39.51 -22.23
N ASN A 200 -14.53 -38.99 -23.40
CA ASN A 200 -15.37 -39.68 -24.36
C ASN A 200 -14.67 -40.96 -24.87
N ASP A 201 -13.39 -40.89 -25.18
CA ASP A 201 -12.60 -42.06 -25.57
C ASP A 201 -12.56 -43.12 -24.45
N ILE A 202 -12.31 -42.69 -23.20
CA ILE A 202 -12.29 -43.60 -22.04
C ILE A 202 -13.67 -44.25 -21.81
N ARG A 203 -14.78 -43.48 -21.85
CA ARG A 203 -16.14 -44.00 -21.72
C ARG A 203 -16.44 -45.08 -22.75
N ASN A 204 -16.03 -44.86 -24.01
CA ASN A 204 -16.23 -45.81 -25.10
C ASN A 204 -15.46 -47.09 -24.86
N VAL A 205 -14.19 -47.01 -24.47
CA VAL A 205 -13.33 -48.20 -24.20
C VAL A 205 -13.80 -48.97 -22.96
N CYS A 206 -14.26 -48.27 -21.94
CA CYS A 206 -14.77 -48.87 -20.70
C CYS A 206 -16.25 -49.23 -20.74
N ASN A 207 -16.93 -49.09 -21.92
CA ASN A 207 -18.37 -49.35 -22.08
C ASN A 207 -19.23 -48.63 -21.01
N ASN A 208 -18.88 -47.40 -20.66
CA ASN A 208 -19.48 -46.59 -19.58
C ASN A 208 -19.45 -47.25 -18.16
N ASN A 209 -18.59 -48.22 -17.94
CA ASN A 209 -18.43 -48.79 -16.61
C ASN A 209 -17.64 -47.80 -15.75
N ILE A 210 -18.30 -47.24 -14.74
CA ILE A 210 -17.71 -46.19 -13.88
C ILE A 210 -16.48 -46.71 -13.11
N ASP A 211 -16.47 -47.94 -12.65
CA ASP A 211 -15.33 -48.49 -11.91
C ASP A 211 -14.08 -48.61 -12.80
N GLU A 212 -14.24 -49.03 -14.04
CA GLU A 212 -13.15 -49.04 -15.03
C GLU A 212 -12.69 -47.63 -15.44
N ILE A 213 -13.65 -46.70 -15.58
CA ILE A 213 -13.36 -45.29 -15.88
C ILE A 213 -12.51 -44.69 -14.76
N LEU A 214 -12.83 -44.97 -13.48
CA LEU A 214 -12.07 -44.48 -12.32
C LEU A 214 -10.62 -44.95 -12.28
N GLU A 215 -10.29 -46.09 -12.91
CA GLU A 215 -8.90 -46.54 -13.06
C GLU A 215 -8.08 -45.70 -14.04
N CYS A 216 -8.74 -44.96 -14.92
CA CYS A 216 -8.12 -44.19 -15.99
C CYS A 216 -7.65 -42.79 -15.59
N PHE A 217 -7.79 -42.39 -14.30
CA PHE A 217 -7.28 -41.10 -13.83
C PHE A 217 -6.84 -41.12 -12.37
N GLU A 218 -6.14 -40.10 -11.98
CA GLU A 218 -5.69 -39.83 -10.62
C GLU A 218 -5.77 -38.33 -10.32
N VAL A 219 -6.05 -37.98 -9.07
CA VAL A 219 -6.09 -36.61 -8.58
C VAL A 219 -4.70 -36.25 -8.06
N VAL A 220 -4.20 -35.12 -8.49
CA VAL A 220 -2.86 -34.60 -8.14
C VAL A 220 -2.94 -33.13 -7.72
N PRO A 221 -2.04 -32.66 -6.85
CA PRO A 221 -1.98 -31.24 -6.53
C PRO A 221 -1.56 -30.41 -7.74
N VAL A 222 -2.13 -29.22 -7.89
CA VAL A 222 -1.66 -28.22 -8.87
C VAL A 222 -0.27 -27.75 -8.43
N PRO A 223 0.73 -27.72 -9.33
CA PRO A 223 2.07 -27.24 -8.99
C PRO A 223 2.05 -25.78 -8.55
N LEU A 224 2.69 -25.46 -7.44
CA LEU A 224 2.93 -24.09 -6.99
C LEU A 224 4.36 -23.70 -7.35
N SER A 225 4.55 -23.01 -8.47
CA SER A 225 5.88 -22.61 -8.94
C SER A 225 5.88 -21.20 -9.51
N GLU A 226 6.61 -20.30 -8.85
CA GLU A 226 6.79 -18.93 -9.33
C GLU A 226 7.58 -18.89 -10.63
N SER A 227 8.67 -19.66 -10.70
CA SER A 227 9.55 -19.71 -11.89
C SER A 227 8.85 -20.29 -13.13
N MET A 228 7.90 -21.21 -12.95
CA MET A 228 7.07 -21.73 -14.04
C MET A 228 5.82 -20.88 -14.30
N GLY A 229 5.53 -19.87 -13.48
CA GLY A 229 4.34 -19.05 -13.61
C GLY A 229 3.03 -19.82 -13.38
N THR A 230 3.05 -20.90 -12.57
CA THR A 230 1.84 -21.66 -12.25
C THR A 230 1.16 -21.05 -11.03
N ILE A 231 -0.18 -20.97 -11.06
CA ILE A 231 -1.05 -20.34 -10.07
C ILE A 231 -0.91 -18.81 -10.02
N THR A 232 0.30 -18.26 -10.08
CA THR A 232 0.48 -16.81 -10.23
C THR A 232 1.43 -16.57 -11.40
N GLY A 233 0.89 -16.02 -12.48
CA GLY A 233 1.64 -15.78 -13.72
C GLY A 233 1.69 -14.30 -14.05
N LYS A 234 2.88 -13.80 -14.37
CA LYS A 234 3.08 -12.43 -14.87
C LYS A 234 3.29 -12.44 -16.36
N TYR A 235 2.56 -11.58 -17.07
CA TYR A 235 2.78 -11.27 -18.47
C TYR A 235 3.09 -9.78 -18.61
N SER A 236 4.19 -9.45 -19.25
CA SER A 236 4.54 -8.06 -19.57
C SER A 236 4.72 -7.96 -21.08
N ALA A 237 4.14 -6.94 -21.69
CA ALA A 237 4.33 -6.66 -23.10
C ALA A 237 5.82 -6.38 -23.37
N LYS A 238 6.48 -7.29 -24.07
CA LYS A 238 7.91 -7.14 -24.39
C LYS A 238 8.14 -6.08 -25.46
N ASP A 239 7.34 -6.14 -26.52
CA ASP A 239 7.41 -5.24 -27.67
C ASP A 239 6.10 -5.39 -28.47
N LYS A 240 5.61 -4.28 -29.04
CA LYS A 240 4.42 -4.31 -29.91
C LYS A 240 4.59 -5.18 -31.17
N ILE A 241 5.86 -5.45 -31.59
CA ILE A 241 6.15 -6.21 -32.80
C ILE A 241 6.14 -7.72 -32.51
N THR A 242 6.70 -8.15 -31.40
CA THR A 242 6.96 -9.55 -31.06
C THR A 242 5.86 -10.22 -30.22
N SER A 243 4.99 -9.44 -29.54
CA SER A 243 3.90 -9.98 -28.73
C SER A 243 2.83 -10.61 -29.62
N SER A 244 2.45 -11.86 -29.35
CA SER A 244 1.43 -12.60 -30.09
C SER A 244 0.40 -13.24 -29.15
N ALA A 245 -0.77 -13.63 -29.70
CA ALA A 245 -1.79 -14.36 -28.95
C ALA A 245 -1.27 -15.72 -28.43
N VAL A 246 -0.27 -16.28 -29.07
CA VAL A 246 0.41 -17.52 -28.67
C VAL A 246 1.02 -17.39 -27.27
N ASP A 247 1.56 -16.23 -26.90
CA ASP A 247 2.15 -15.99 -25.58
C ASP A 247 1.10 -16.09 -24.44
N LEU A 248 -0.18 -15.84 -24.75
CA LEU A 248 -1.28 -15.93 -23.81
C LEU A 248 -2.01 -17.27 -23.86
N LEU A 249 -2.29 -17.75 -25.07
CA LEU A 249 -3.16 -18.90 -25.32
C LEU A 249 -2.38 -20.21 -25.50
N GLY A 250 -1.14 -20.15 -26.00
CA GLY A 250 -0.40 -21.32 -26.47
C GLY A 250 -0.55 -21.55 -27.98
N GLU A 251 0.04 -22.63 -28.48
CA GLU A 251 0.09 -22.94 -29.91
C GLU A 251 -0.10 -24.44 -30.20
N GLU A 252 -0.28 -24.77 -31.47
CA GLU A 252 -0.26 -26.15 -31.93
C GLU A 252 1.13 -26.78 -31.81
N SER A 253 1.21 -27.97 -31.23
CA SER A 253 2.46 -28.66 -30.99
C SER A 253 2.70 -29.73 -32.07
N ILE A 254 3.68 -29.50 -32.93
CA ILE A 254 4.10 -30.48 -33.95
C ILE A 254 4.49 -31.82 -33.31
N GLN A 255 5.16 -31.79 -32.15
CA GLN A 255 5.55 -33.02 -31.45
C GLN A 255 4.33 -33.84 -30.99
N ARG A 256 3.26 -33.20 -30.53
CA ARG A 256 2.02 -33.90 -30.16
C ARG A 256 1.30 -34.47 -31.36
N LEU A 257 1.24 -33.72 -32.47
CA LEU A 257 0.64 -34.17 -33.72
C LEU A 257 1.28 -35.46 -34.25
N LEU A 258 2.61 -35.64 -34.10
CA LEU A 258 3.31 -36.85 -34.52
C LEU A 258 2.91 -38.11 -33.73
N HIS A 259 2.30 -37.96 -32.57
CA HIS A 259 1.86 -39.06 -31.73
C HIS A 259 0.34 -39.28 -31.71
N LEU A 260 -0.43 -38.36 -32.28
CA LEU A 260 -1.90 -38.48 -32.36
C LEU A 260 -2.31 -39.25 -33.61
N THR A 261 -3.26 -40.17 -33.47
CA THR A 261 -3.83 -40.91 -34.60
C THR A 261 -4.95 -40.10 -35.26
N ASP A 262 -5.66 -39.22 -34.51
CA ASP A 262 -6.66 -38.28 -35.00
C ASP A 262 -6.07 -36.85 -34.96
N PRO A 263 -5.89 -36.20 -36.14
CA PRO A 263 -5.37 -34.83 -36.21
C PRO A 263 -6.35 -33.79 -35.66
N ASN A 264 -7.65 -34.16 -35.51
CA ASN A 264 -8.66 -33.28 -34.90
C ASN A 264 -8.70 -33.35 -33.37
N ASN A 265 -7.83 -34.17 -32.75
CA ASN A 265 -7.78 -34.27 -31.31
C ASN A 265 -7.31 -32.93 -30.68
N PRO A 266 -8.08 -32.30 -29.78
CA PRO A 266 -7.72 -31.02 -29.15
C PRO A 266 -6.39 -31.05 -28.38
N TYR A 267 -5.88 -32.23 -28.00
CA TYR A 267 -4.58 -32.36 -27.34
C TYR A 267 -3.42 -31.90 -28.23
N ARG A 268 -3.61 -31.72 -29.53
CA ARG A 268 -2.62 -31.13 -30.44
C ARG A 268 -2.15 -29.75 -30.00
N PHE A 269 -3.02 -28.97 -29.31
CA PHE A 269 -2.66 -27.66 -28.77
C PHE A 269 -1.89 -27.75 -27.45
N ASP A 270 -0.80 -27.02 -27.36
CA ASP A 270 -0.02 -26.89 -26.13
C ASP A 270 -0.36 -25.58 -25.40
N LEU A 271 -1.47 -25.58 -24.69
CA LEU A 271 -1.95 -24.39 -23.96
C LEU A 271 -1.00 -23.92 -22.87
N ARG A 272 -0.15 -24.82 -22.30
CA ARG A 272 0.76 -24.45 -21.22
C ARG A 272 1.95 -23.63 -21.64
N ARG A 273 2.18 -23.47 -22.94
CA ARG A 273 3.10 -22.46 -23.47
C ARG A 273 2.53 -21.06 -23.26
N GLY A 274 1.19 -20.92 -23.25
CA GLY A 274 0.50 -19.66 -22.96
C GLY A 274 0.44 -19.33 -21.46
N ALA A 275 0.47 -18.05 -21.14
CA ALA A 275 0.47 -17.57 -19.76
C ALA A 275 -0.86 -17.84 -19.03
N LEU A 276 -2.00 -17.81 -19.73
CA LEU A 276 -3.34 -17.98 -19.14
C LEU A 276 -3.61 -19.40 -18.68
N ALA A 277 -3.21 -20.41 -19.48
CA ALA A 277 -3.43 -21.81 -19.09
C ALA A 277 -2.62 -22.22 -17.83
N ARG A 278 -1.47 -21.61 -17.60
CA ARG A 278 -0.66 -21.88 -16.40
C ARG A 278 -1.30 -21.43 -15.11
N VAL A 279 -2.20 -20.46 -15.15
CA VAL A 279 -2.93 -19.94 -13.98
C VAL A 279 -4.39 -20.37 -13.94
N ALA A 280 -4.85 -21.16 -14.91
CA ALA A 280 -6.26 -21.51 -15.12
C ALA A 280 -6.90 -22.34 -14.01
N GLY A 281 -6.11 -22.98 -13.14
CA GLY A 281 -6.56 -23.83 -12.04
C GLY A 281 -6.80 -23.07 -10.72
N GLY A 282 -7.47 -21.94 -10.75
CA GLY A 282 -7.73 -21.11 -9.58
C GLY A 282 -6.63 -20.12 -9.25
N GLY A 283 -5.96 -19.59 -10.27
CA GLY A 283 -4.81 -18.71 -10.13
C GLY A 283 -5.05 -17.25 -10.47
N ILE A 284 -4.00 -16.45 -10.30
CA ILE A 284 -3.99 -15.02 -10.60
C ILE A 284 -3.10 -14.77 -11.84
N HIS A 285 -3.69 -14.15 -12.86
CA HIS A 285 -2.98 -13.65 -14.02
C HIS A 285 -2.69 -12.16 -13.85
N PHE A 286 -1.42 -11.80 -13.83
CA PHE A 286 -0.98 -10.41 -13.77
C PHE A 286 -0.52 -9.93 -15.15
N SER A 287 -1.27 -8.99 -15.75
CA SER A 287 -0.90 -8.31 -16.99
C SER A 287 -0.30 -6.95 -16.68
N ASP A 288 1.02 -6.84 -16.77
CA ASP A 288 1.73 -5.58 -16.55
C ASP A 288 1.65 -4.71 -17.81
N GLU A 289 1.23 -3.46 -17.66
CA GLU A 289 1.05 -2.48 -18.74
C GLU A 289 0.11 -2.97 -19.86
N ILE A 290 -1.08 -3.44 -19.48
CA ILE A 290 -2.04 -4.11 -20.38
C ILE A 290 -2.37 -3.30 -21.65
N PHE A 291 -2.51 -1.97 -21.55
CA PHE A 291 -2.87 -1.10 -22.69
C PHE A 291 -1.67 -0.74 -23.59
N LYS A 292 -0.46 -1.23 -23.29
CA LYS A 292 0.67 -1.23 -24.23
C LYS A 292 0.57 -2.33 -25.28
N ASN A 293 -0.18 -3.38 -25.01
CA ASN A 293 -0.33 -4.50 -25.90
C ASN A 293 -0.99 -4.11 -27.23
N LYS A 294 -0.80 -4.95 -28.25
CA LYS A 294 -1.56 -4.86 -29.49
C LYS A 294 -3.05 -5.09 -29.20
N LYS A 295 -3.89 -4.48 -30.02
CA LYS A 295 -5.35 -4.59 -29.96
C LYS A 295 -5.82 -6.06 -29.93
N ASP A 296 -5.26 -6.90 -30.77
CA ASP A 296 -5.61 -8.32 -30.84
C ASP A 296 -5.37 -9.05 -29.52
N LEU A 297 -4.28 -8.73 -28.82
CA LEU A 297 -3.98 -9.29 -27.48
C LEU A 297 -4.97 -8.83 -26.42
N VAL A 298 -5.37 -7.56 -26.47
CA VAL A 298 -6.36 -7.02 -25.54
C VAL A 298 -7.72 -7.68 -25.80
N GLN A 299 -8.07 -7.96 -27.06
CA GLN A 299 -9.28 -8.71 -27.42
C GLN A 299 -9.26 -10.14 -26.88
N VAL A 300 -8.12 -10.82 -26.85
CA VAL A 300 -7.99 -12.14 -26.22
C VAL A 300 -8.39 -12.06 -24.73
N TYR A 301 -7.90 -11.05 -24.01
CA TYR A 301 -8.30 -10.85 -22.62
C TYR A 301 -9.82 -10.67 -22.46
N LEU A 302 -10.46 -9.96 -23.37
CA LEU A 302 -11.92 -9.79 -23.33
C LEU A 302 -12.67 -11.10 -23.42
N GLY A 303 -12.31 -11.95 -24.37
CA GLY A 303 -12.89 -13.28 -24.53
C GLY A 303 -12.73 -14.12 -23.25
N VAL A 304 -11.54 -14.08 -22.67
CA VAL A 304 -11.24 -14.79 -21.43
C VAL A 304 -12.02 -14.24 -20.24
N ILE A 305 -12.10 -12.92 -20.09
CA ILE A 305 -12.83 -12.27 -18.97
C ILE A 305 -14.33 -12.57 -19.08
N GLN A 306 -14.92 -12.38 -20.24
CA GLN A 306 -16.36 -12.52 -20.47
C GLN A 306 -16.81 -13.99 -20.44
N ASN A 307 -16.14 -14.84 -21.22
CA ASN A 307 -16.59 -16.23 -21.42
C ASN A 307 -15.98 -17.20 -20.41
N ARG A 308 -14.95 -16.76 -19.65
CA ARG A 308 -14.19 -17.63 -18.74
C ARG A 308 -13.61 -18.85 -19.45
N ASN A 309 -13.26 -18.70 -20.72
CA ASN A 309 -12.71 -19.73 -21.59
C ASN A 309 -11.49 -19.23 -22.35
N ILE A 310 -10.56 -20.15 -22.65
CA ILE A 310 -9.65 -20.06 -23.78
C ILE A 310 -10.34 -20.68 -24.97
N GLU A 311 -10.33 -20.01 -26.12
CA GLU A 311 -10.91 -20.52 -27.37
C GLU A 311 -9.88 -20.46 -28.49
N ILE A 312 -9.62 -21.61 -29.14
CA ILE A 312 -8.69 -21.76 -30.28
C ILE A 312 -9.36 -22.71 -31.29
N ASP A 313 -9.50 -22.28 -32.53
CA ASP A 313 -10.09 -23.08 -33.62
C ASP A 313 -11.46 -23.69 -33.30
N GLY A 314 -12.29 -22.99 -32.51
CA GLY A 314 -13.60 -23.46 -32.08
C GLY A 314 -13.60 -24.41 -30.87
N PHE A 315 -12.43 -24.87 -30.43
CA PHE A 315 -12.28 -25.62 -29.19
C PHE A 315 -12.27 -24.67 -27.98
N ARG A 316 -12.87 -25.11 -26.87
CA ARG A 316 -13.02 -24.30 -25.66
C ARG A 316 -12.41 -25.00 -24.45
N TRP A 317 -11.67 -24.24 -23.64
CA TRP A 317 -11.11 -24.69 -22.37
C TRP A 317 -11.56 -23.72 -21.26
N PRO A 318 -12.49 -24.11 -20.40
CA PRO A 318 -12.88 -23.31 -19.24
C PRO A 318 -11.67 -23.01 -18.35
N ILE A 319 -11.58 -21.79 -17.86
CA ILE A 319 -10.52 -21.39 -16.96
C ILE A 319 -11.05 -20.76 -15.69
N ASP A 320 -10.40 -21.05 -14.57
CA ASP A 320 -10.61 -20.40 -13.29
C ASP A 320 -9.41 -19.51 -12.99
N THR A 321 -9.50 -18.23 -13.35
CA THR A 321 -8.43 -17.27 -13.10
C THR A 321 -8.97 -15.88 -12.80
N MET A 322 -8.29 -15.15 -11.93
CA MET A 322 -8.51 -13.72 -11.70
C MET A 322 -7.50 -12.92 -12.50
N ILE A 323 -7.96 -11.96 -13.29
CA ILE A 323 -7.10 -11.10 -14.10
C ILE A 323 -6.93 -9.76 -13.38
N ILE A 324 -5.68 -9.44 -13.08
CA ILE A 324 -5.27 -8.16 -12.52
C ILE A 324 -4.30 -7.52 -13.51
N ALA A 325 -4.49 -6.24 -13.78
CA ALA A 325 -3.64 -5.53 -14.73
C ALA A 325 -3.17 -4.19 -14.18
N THR A 326 -2.09 -3.67 -14.76
CA THR A 326 -1.60 -2.32 -14.51
C THR A 326 -1.53 -1.51 -15.79
N SER A 327 -1.65 -0.19 -15.66
CA SER A 327 -1.38 0.77 -16.72
C SER A 327 -0.87 2.09 -16.14
N ASN A 328 -0.23 2.90 -16.96
CA ASN A 328 0.01 4.30 -16.63
C ASN A 328 -1.10 5.20 -17.17
N ASN A 329 -1.21 6.43 -16.63
CA ASN A 329 -2.26 7.37 -17.00
C ASN A 329 -2.21 7.72 -18.49
N SER A 330 -1.03 7.93 -19.06
CA SER A 330 -0.86 8.35 -20.46
C SER A 330 -1.30 7.26 -21.45
N GLU A 331 -0.99 6.01 -21.17
CA GLU A 331 -1.40 4.88 -21.99
C GLU A 331 -2.89 4.60 -21.89
N PHE A 332 -3.44 4.68 -20.68
CA PHE A 332 -4.87 4.53 -20.47
C PHE A 332 -5.66 5.63 -21.15
N ASN A 333 -5.25 6.91 -21.03
CA ASN A 333 -5.89 8.02 -21.72
C ASN A 333 -5.83 7.90 -23.24
N ARG A 334 -4.67 7.45 -23.78
CA ARG A 334 -4.54 7.15 -25.21
C ARG A 334 -5.52 6.07 -25.65
N PHE A 335 -5.63 4.99 -24.87
CA PHE A 335 -6.55 3.90 -25.11
C PHE A 335 -8.02 4.36 -25.08
N LEU A 336 -8.40 5.19 -24.10
CA LEU A 336 -9.76 5.77 -24.01
C LEU A 336 -10.10 6.69 -25.20
N ALA A 337 -9.13 7.34 -25.82
CA ALA A 337 -9.34 8.20 -26.97
C ALA A 337 -9.72 7.44 -28.25
N GLU A 338 -9.45 6.13 -28.30
CA GLU A 338 -9.81 5.25 -29.40
C GLU A 338 -11.23 4.70 -29.17
N LYS A 339 -12.24 5.23 -29.91
CA LYS A 339 -13.66 4.86 -29.75
C LYS A 339 -13.95 3.36 -29.89
N GLU A 340 -13.13 2.64 -30.62
CA GLU A 340 -13.27 1.20 -30.84
C GLU A 340 -12.92 0.37 -29.59
N GLU A 341 -12.31 0.99 -28.59
CA GLU A 341 -11.83 0.32 -27.36
C GLU A 341 -12.83 0.39 -26.19
N ALA A 342 -13.95 1.12 -26.36
CA ALA A 342 -14.97 1.24 -25.32
C ALA A 342 -15.46 -0.11 -24.75
N PRO A 343 -15.70 -1.18 -25.57
CA PRO A 343 -16.14 -2.47 -25.03
C PRO A 343 -15.12 -3.14 -24.11
N ILE A 344 -13.85 -2.78 -24.22
CA ILE A 344 -12.77 -3.31 -23.36
C ILE A 344 -12.85 -2.64 -21.99
N VAL A 345 -13.01 -1.33 -21.98
CA VAL A 345 -13.08 -0.56 -20.73
C VAL A 345 -14.30 -0.96 -19.89
N ASP A 346 -15.43 -1.26 -20.54
CA ASP A 346 -16.66 -1.74 -19.88
C ASP A 346 -16.47 -3.06 -19.11
N ARG A 347 -15.46 -3.84 -19.49
CA ARG A 347 -15.08 -5.10 -18.81
C ARG A 347 -13.92 -4.96 -17.85
N CYS A 348 -13.53 -3.73 -17.57
CA CYS A 348 -12.45 -3.41 -16.63
C CYS A 348 -13.03 -2.65 -15.44
N ARG A 349 -12.75 -3.14 -14.24
CA ARG A 349 -12.92 -2.34 -13.03
C ARG A 349 -11.67 -1.49 -12.83
N ILE A 350 -11.77 -0.23 -13.25
CA ILE A 350 -10.66 0.72 -13.17
C ILE A 350 -10.51 1.23 -11.74
N CYS A 351 -9.30 1.11 -11.21
CA CYS A 351 -8.90 1.66 -9.92
C CYS A 351 -7.72 2.62 -10.12
N TYR A 352 -7.96 3.90 -9.91
CA TYR A 352 -6.89 4.91 -10.00
C TYR A 352 -6.05 4.88 -8.74
N VAL A 353 -4.75 4.67 -8.91
CA VAL A 353 -3.79 4.56 -7.82
C VAL A 353 -3.10 5.91 -7.61
N ALA A 354 -3.38 6.51 -6.47
CA ALA A 354 -2.74 7.74 -6.05
C ALA A 354 -1.36 7.49 -5.42
N HIS A 355 -0.51 8.50 -5.42
CA HIS A 355 0.66 8.53 -4.55
C HIS A 355 0.22 8.70 -3.09
N ASN A 356 0.98 8.15 -2.16
CA ASN A 356 0.77 8.40 -0.75
C ASN A 356 0.89 9.92 -0.44
N THR A 357 -0.13 10.49 0.20
CA THR A 357 -0.22 11.90 0.56
C THR A 357 -0.06 12.16 2.06
N ASP A 358 0.05 11.12 2.87
CA ASP A 358 0.39 11.19 4.29
C ASP A 358 1.91 11.14 4.47
N TYR A 359 2.51 12.24 4.92
CA TYR A 359 3.97 12.33 5.07
C TYR A 359 4.51 11.39 6.16
N ARG A 360 3.72 11.02 7.19
CA ARG A 360 4.12 10.08 8.22
C ARG A 360 4.24 8.66 7.67
N MET A 361 3.28 8.24 6.83
CA MET A 361 3.38 6.97 6.10
C MET A 361 4.53 7.01 5.09
N GLN A 362 4.77 8.18 4.49
CA GLN A 362 5.90 8.36 3.59
C GLN A 362 7.24 8.21 4.31
N GLU A 363 7.36 8.61 5.59
CA GLU A 363 8.56 8.37 6.39
C GLU A 363 8.89 6.87 6.54
N TYR A 364 7.88 6.02 6.72
CA TYR A 364 8.07 4.56 6.72
C TYR A 364 8.59 4.06 5.37
N LEU A 365 8.01 4.55 4.26
CA LEU A 365 8.44 4.19 2.91
C LEU A 365 9.86 4.68 2.62
N THR A 366 10.20 5.88 3.07
CA THR A 366 11.53 6.47 2.93
C THR A 366 12.57 5.65 3.73
N ASN A 367 12.25 5.29 4.96
CA ASN A 367 13.11 4.46 5.78
C ASN A 367 13.32 3.06 5.17
N TYR A 368 12.28 2.48 4.57
CA TYR A 368 12.39 1.20 3.87
C TYR A 368 13.29 1.33 2.62
N ALA A 369 13.13 2.39 1.83
CA ALA A 369 13.97 2.67 0.67
C ALA A 369 15.44 2.83 1.06
N ILE A 370 15.75 3.65 2.05
CA ILE A 370 17.12 3.81 2.56
C ILE A 370 17.67 2.47 3.05
N GLY A 371 16.88 1.65 3.76
CA GLY A 371 17.32 0.34 4.25
C GLY A 371 17.62 -0.68 3.15
N SER A 372 16.95 -0.61 2.01
CA SER A 372 17.23 -1.45 0.84
C SER A 372 18.48 -1.01 0.07
N GLU A 373 18.69 0.29 -0.04
CA GLU A 373 19.81 0.92 -0.77
C GLU A 373 21.14 0.76 -0.01
N THR A 374 21.16 0.92 1.33
CA THR A 374 22.38 0.78 2.13
C THR A 374 23.04 -0.60 2.08
N LYS A 375 22.36 -1.62 1.55
CA LYS A 375 22.95 -2.95 1.33
C LYS A 375 23.87 -3.04 0.10
N THR A 376 23.83 -2.03 -0.77
CA THR A 376 24.59 -2.00 -2.03
C THR A 376 25.85 -1.13 -1.97
N THR A 377 26.13 -0.46 -0.85
CA THR A 377 27.29 0.41 -0.69
C THR A 377 28.61 -0.39 -0.60
N LEU A 378 29.64 0.09 -1.27
CA LEU A 378 30.97 -0.50 -1.28
C LEU A 378 31.71 -0.35 0.05
N SER A 379 31.32 0.61 0.87
CA SER A 379 31.91 0.83 2.20
C SER A 379 31.32 -0.14 3.23
N LYS A 380 32.17 -0.80 4.00
CA LYS A 380 31.75 -1.65 5.13
C LYS A 380 31.21 -0.87 6.33
N GLU A 381 31.34 0.45 6.32
CA GLU A 381 30.89 1.33 7.38
C GLU A 381 29.51 1.89 7.02
N SER A 382 28.55 1.80 7.95
CA SER A 382 27.21 2.33 7.76
C SER A 382 27.27 3.86 7.81
N LEU A 383 26.82 4.52 6.74
CA LEU A 383 26.60 5.97 6.72
C LEU A 383 25.67 6.38 7.86
N HIS A 384 26.06 7.42 8.61
CA HIS A 384 25.16 8.03 9.58
C HIS A 384 24.02 8.73 8.85
N ARG A 385 22.80 8.62 9.38
CA ARG A 385 21.61 9.29 8.87
C ARG A 385 21.23 10.43 9.81
N ASP A 386 21.09 11.62 9.26
CA ASP A 386 20.53 12.76 9.99
C ASP A 386 19.13 12.39 10.50
N PRO A 387 18.78 12.65 11.78
CA PRO A 387 17.48 12.34 12.36
C PRO A 387 16.29 12.92 11.57
N ASN A 388 16.49 14.03 10.88
CA ASN A 388 15.46 14.71 10.10
C ASN A 388 15.44 14.31 8.63
N LEU A 389 16.30 13.39 8.16
CA LEU A 389 16.39 13.01 6.75
C LEU A 389 15.06 12.43 6.24
N ASN A 390 14.49 11.46 6.98
CA ASN A 390 13.24 10.84 6.57
C ASN A 390 12.09 11.85 6.51
N TYR A 391 11.99 12.72 7.51
CA TYR A 391 11.00 13.79 7.54
C TYR A 391 11.16 14.74 6.35
N SER A 392 12.35 15.28 6.14
CA SER A 392 12.65 16.24 5.05
C SER A 392 12.34 15.66 3.67
N ALA A 393 12.77 14.43 3.42
CA ALA A 393 12.49 13.71 2.19
C ALA A 393 10.97 13.51 1.98
N SER A 394 10.27 13.13 3.05
CA SER A 394 8.85 12.78 3.00
C SER A 394 7.95 13.99 2.77
N ILE A 395 8.18 15.10 3.49
CA ILE A 395 7.40 16.32 3.26
C ILE A 395 7.66 16.90 1.87
N ALA A 396 8.91 16.84 1.38
CA ALA A 396 9.25 17.36 0.05
C ALA A 396 8.49 16.61 -1.06
N VAL A 397 8.52 15.28 -1.06
CA VAL A 397 7.82 14.52 -2.10
C VAL A 397 6.30 14.59 -1.95
N VAL A 398 5.77 14.58 -0.71
CA VAL A 398 4.32 14.68 -0.47
C VAL A 398 3.76 16.01 -0.94
N LEU A 399 4.41 17.12 -0.67
CA LEU A 399 3.95 18.44 -1.14
C LEU A 399 3.84 18.50 -2.67
N THR A 400 4.74 17.87 -3.42
CA THR A 400 4.65 17.83 -4.89
C THR A 400 3.42 17.07 -5.39
N ARG A 401 2.88 16.13 -4.58
CA ARG A 401 1.72 15.29 -4.90
C ARG A 401 0.38 15.96 -4.66
N LEU A 402 0.38 17.04 -3.88
CA LEU A 402 -0.85 17.74 -3.52
C LEU A 402 -1.22 18.75 -4.60
N PRO A 403 -2.45 18.72 -5.12
CA PRO A 403 -2.93 19.71 -6.07
C PRO A 403 -3.17 21.05 -5.38
N ARG A 404 -3.23 22.14 -6.17
CA ARG A 404 -3.67 23.44 -5.67
C ARG A 404 -5.19 23.43 -5.50
N ALA A 405 -5.69 23.93 -4.38
CA ALA A 405 -7.11 24.06 -4.09
C ALA A 405 -7.43 25.42 -3.44
N GLU A 406 -8.63 25.94 -3.68
CA GLU A 406 -9.03 27.25 -3.16
C GLU A 406 -9.22 27.27 -1.64
N LYS A 407 -9.76 26.19 -1.09
CA LYS A 407 -10.15 26.11 0.34
C LYS A 407 -9.00 25.71 1.28
N LEU A 408 -7.96 25.09 0.76
CA LEU A 408 -6.83 24.55 1.54
C LEU A 408 -5.50 24.83 0.83
N THR A 409 -4.51 25.28 1.58
CA THR A 409 -3.12 25.31 1.13
C THR A 409 -2.53 23.89 1.10
N SER A 410 -1.43 23.69 0.37
CA SER A 410 -0.74 22.40 0.32
C SER A 410 -0.26 21.94 1.71
N ILE A 411 0.17 22.87 2.57
CA ILE A 411 0.58 22.58 3.95
C ILE A 411 -0.62 22.10 4.79
N GLU A 412 -1.76 22.79 4.69
CA GLU A 412 -2.98 22.39 5.41
C GLU A 412 -3.46 21.00 4.93
N MET A 413 -3.46 20.76 3.61
CA MET A 413 -3.82 19.44 3.07
C MET A 413 -2.87 18.35 3.57
N MET A 414 -1.55 18.59 3.58
CA MET A 414 -0.56 17.65 4.08
C MET A 414 -0.77 17.31 5.56
N LYS A 415 -0.97 18.33 6.40
CA LYS A 415 -1.21 18.15 7.83
C LYS A 415 -2.50 17.40 8.11
N LEU A 416 -3.59 17.79 7.45
CA LEU A 416 -4.89 17.12 7.61
C LEU A 416 -4.86 15.67 7.09
N ALA A 417 -4.14 15.37 5.99
CA ALA A 417 -3.96 14.03 5.48
C ALA A 417 -3.20 13.13 6.49
N ALA A 418 -2.25 13.72 7.22
CA ALA A 418 -1.54 13.06 8.32
C ALA A 418 -2.33 13.02 9.65
N GLY A 419 -3.56 13.51 9.67
CA GLY A 419 -4.39 13.54 10.87
C GLY A 419 -4.01 14.63 11.88
N GLU A 420 -3.28 15.67 11.44
CA GLU A 420 -2.91 16.81 12.27
C GLU A 420 -3.91 17.96 12.18
N VAL A 421 -3.85 18.85 13.13
CA VAL A 421 -4.64 20.09 13.13
C VAL A 421 -4.02 21.10 12.15
N ALA A 422 -4.86 21.76 11.35
CA ALA A 422 -4.43 22.77 10.40
C ALA A 422 -5.27 24.07 10.60
N GLY A 423 -4.94 24.84 11.63
CA GLY A 423 -5.69 26.05 12.01
C GLY A 423 -7.15 25.77 12.33
N GLU A 424 -8.08 26.48 11.68
CA GLU A 424 -9.53 26.27 11.83
C GLU A 424 -10.10 25.16 10.94
N LYS A 425 -9.25 24.55 10.09
CA LYS A 425 -9.66 23.55 9.11
C LYS A 425 -9.71 22.16 9.75
N SER A 426 -10.66 21.37 9.31
CA SER A 426 -10.90 20.02 9.83
C SER A 426 -10.69 18.93 8.77
N ILE A 427 -10.60 17.68 9.22
CA ILE A 427 -10.57 16.51 8.33
C ILE A 427 -11.79 16.47 7.38
N LYS A 428 -12.97 16.98 7.82
CA LYS A 428 -14.15 17.10 6.96
C LYS A 428 -13.89 18.04 5.78
N THR A 429 -13.22 19.18 6.03
CA THR A 429 -12.82 20.13 4.96
C THR A 429 -11.91 19.47 3.94
N LEU A 430 -10.96 18.66 4.40
CA LEU A 430 -10.11 17.87 3.49
C LEU A 430 -10.92 16.89 2.64
N ALA A 431 -11.85 16.14 3.25
CA ALA A 431 -12.72 15.19 2.54
C ALA A 431 -13.55 15.89 1.45
N GLU A 432 -14.14 17.07 1.75
CA GLU A 432 -14.88 17.88 0.77
C GLU A 432 -13.97 18.32 -0.41
N VAL A 433 -12.77 18.77 -0.10
CA VAL A 433 -11.80 19.19 -1.13
C VAL A 433 -11.39 18.00 -2.01
N ILE A 434 -11.11 16.85 -1.41
CA ILE A 434 -10.79 15.62 -2.15
C ILE A 434 -11.96 15.20 -3.04
N ASP A 435 -13.20 15.30 -2.55
CA ASP A 435 -14.39 14.98 -3.34
C ASP A 435 -14.51 15.87 -4.58
N ILE A 436 -14.29 17.18 -4.43
CA ILE A 436 -14.29 18.13 -5.55
C ILE A 436 -13.18 17.77 -6.55
N LEU A 437 -11.95 17.56 -6.07
CA LEU A 437 -10.80 17.25 -6.92
C LEU A 437 -10.96 15.92 -7.66
N ASN A 438 -11.57 14.92 -7.05
CA ASN A 438 -11.77 13.61 -7.68
C ASN A 438 -12.83 13.64 -8.81
N HIS A 439 -13.64 14.69 -8.90
CA HIS A 439 -14.56 14.92 -10.00
C HIS A 439 -13.90 15.69 -11.17
N GLU A 440 -12.65 16.14 -11.04
CA GLU A 440 -11.93 16.75 -12.15
C GLU A 440 -11.82 15.79 -13.34
N PRO A 441 -12.16 16.23 -14.56
CA PRO A 441 -12.05 15.42 -15.77
C PRO A 441 -10.61 14.98 -16.03
N ASP A 442 -9.66 15.87 -15.79
CA ASP A 442 -8.23 15.59 -15.90
C ASP A 442 -7.74 14.85 -14.67
N ILE A 443 -7.44 13.56 -14.84
CA ILE A 443 -6.97 12.68 -13.78
C ILE A 443 -5.72 13.24 -13.08
N THR A 444 -4.86 13.93 -13.82
CA THR A 444 -3.62 14.49 -13.28
C THR A 444 -3.84 15.61 -12.26
N ARG A 445 -5.04 16.21 -12.24
CA ARG A 445 -5.44 17.24 -11.26
C ARG A 445 -6.11 16.66 -10.02
N ARG A 446 -6.42 15.38 -10.01
CA ARG A 446 -7.03 14.72 -8.86
C ARG A 446 -6.03 14.57 -7.72
N PHE A 447 -6.55 14.38 -6.51
CA PHE A 447 -5.76 14.29 -5.29
C PHE A 447 -4.74 13.13 -5.36
N GLY A 448 -3.46 13.43 -5.18
CA GLY A 448 -2.38 12.45 -5.18
C GLY A 448 -2.05 11.77 -6.52
N GLN A 449 -2.66 12.19 -7.63
CA GLN A 449 -2.45 11.52 -8.93
C GLN A 449 -1.19 11.97 -9.67
N LYS A 450 -0.57 13.07 -9.28
CA LYS A 450 0.65 13.61 -9.89
C LYS A 450 1.66 14.01 -8.81
N GLY A 451 2.95 14.02 -9.11
CA GLY A 451 4.01 14.39 -8.18
C GLY A 451 5.21 13.45 -8.25
N LEU A 452 6.21 13.67 -7.41
CA LEU A 452 7.39 12.80 -7.33
C LEU A 452 7.03 11.44 -6.75
N GLY A 453 7.39 10.38 -7.48
CA GLY A 453 7.15 8.99 -7.08
C GLY A 453 8.25 8.43 -6.18
N GLN A 454 8.06 7.18 -5.73
CA GLN A 454 9.07 6.47 -4.94
C GLN A 454 10.39 6.25 -5.71
N ARG A 455 10.33 6.10 -7.04
CA ARG A 455 11.52 5.97 -7.88
C ARG A 455 12.36 7.26 -7.90
N ASP A 456 11.71 8.42 -7.91
CA ASP A 456 12.37 9.71 -7.92
C ASP A 456 13.03 9.99 -6.56
N LEU A 457 12.33 9.63 -5.48
CA LEU A 457 12.89 9.66 -4.13
C LEU A 457 14.10 8.71 -4.01
N GLY A 458 14.00 7.48 -4.53
CA GLY A 458 15.11 6.53 -4.55
C GLY A 458 16.35 7.07 -5.27
N ARG A 459 16.17 7.73 -6.43
CA ARG A 459 17.25 8.41 -7.15
C ARG A 459 17.90 9.52 -6.33
N ALA A 460 17.07 10.36 -5.69
CA ALA A 460 17.60 11.44 -4.83
C ALA A 460 18.37 10.89 -3.63
N LEU A 461 17.86 9.83 -2.99
CA LEU A 461 18.55 9.16 -1.89
C LEU A 461 19.87 8.53 -2.34
N GLN A 462 19.91 7.89 -3.51
CA GLN A 462 21.14 7.34 -4.08
C GLN A 462 22.17 8.44 -4.34
N MET A 463 21.79 9.55 -4.97
CA MET A 463 22.67 10.70 -5.17
C MET A 463 23.21 11.26 -3.85
N LEU A 464 22.35 11.33 -2.82
CA LEU A 464 22.75 11.78 -1.50
C LEU A 464 23.74 10.80 -0.84
N MET A 465 23.54 9.50 -1.00
CA MET A 465 24.48 8.48 -0.47
C MET A 465 25.85 8.60 -1.14
N GLU A 466 25.91 8.68 -2.46
CA GLU A 466 27.13 8.80 -3.24
C GLU A 466 27.95 10.04 -2.82
N THR A 467 27.27 11.18 -2.64
CA THR A 467 27.93 12.42 -2.17
C THR A 467 28.35 12.35 -0.73
N SER A 468 27.61 11.60 0.12
CA SER A 468 27.92 11.47 1.56
C SER A 468 29.07 10.50 1.84
N GLU A 469 29.31 9.50 1.00
CA GLU A 469 30.46 8.58 1.11
C GLU A 469 31.80 9.28 0.89
N THR A 470 31.82 10.31 0.07
CA THR A 470 33.03 11.07 -0.27
C THR A 470 33.28 12.25 0.67
N ASN A 471 32.31 12.63 1.52
CA ASN A 471 32.41 13.76 2.42
C ASN A 471 33.09 13.38 3.75
N GLU A 472 33.84 14.31 4.34
CA GLU A 472 34.34 14.15 5.70
C GLU A 472 33.17 13.92 6.66
N GLY A 473 33.24 12.78 7.41
CA GLY A 473 32.27 12.42 8.44
C GLY A 473 31.14 11.48 8.01
N GLN A 474 31.11 11.02 6.75
CA GLN A 474 30.20 9.96 6.25
C GLN A 474 28.75 10.06 6.77
N CYS A 475 28.13 11.24 6.60
CA CYS A 475 26.80 11.54 7.09
C CYS A 475 25.88 12.03 5.97
N MET A 476 24.70 11.42 5.85
CA MET A 476 23.58 11.87 5.00
C MET A 476 22.86 13.02 5.71
N PHE A 477 23.18 14.25 5.36
CA PHE A 477 22.60 15.44 5.97
C PHE A 477 21.21 15.77 5.38
N ALA A 478 20.24 16.08 6.25
CA ALA A 478 18.85 16.24 5.85
C ALA A 478 18.61 17.38 4.86
N GLU A 479 19.35 18.49 4.93
CA GLU A 479 19.20 19.61 3.98
C GLU A 479 19.64 19.23 2.57
N ASP A 480 20.64 18.36 2.44
CA ASP A 480 21.17 17.99 1.14
C ASP A 480 20.17 17.15 0.30
N ILE A 481 19.12 16.54 0.92
CA ILE A 481 18.07 15.84 0.19
C ILE A 481 17.27 16.80 -0.72
N PHE A 482 17.07 18.04 -0.32
CA PHE A 482 16.37 19.01 -1.15
C PHE A 482 17.16 19.32 -2.43
N LYS A 483 18.49 19.44 -2.33
CA LYS A 483 19.37 19.63 -3.50
C LYS A 483 19.34 18.41 -4.42
N ALA A 484 19.35 17.20 -3.84
CA ALA A 484 19.25 15.97 -4.60
C ALA A 484 17.90 15.86 -5.33
N LEU A 485 16.78 16.22 -4.67
CA LEU A 485 15.46 16.27 -5.29
C LEU A 485 15.39 17.34 -6.40
N GLU A 486 15.94 18.52 -6.17
CA GLU A 486 16.03 19.59 -7.21
C GLU A 486 16.81 19.08 -8.43
N ARG A 487 17.88 18.31 -8.25
CA ARG A 487 18.61 17.67 -9.35
C ARG A 487 17.74 16.65 -10.09
N VAL A 488 17.00 15.80 -9.36
CA VAL A 488 16.05 14.86 -9.96
C VAL A 488 14.99 15.60 -10.80
N LEU A 489 14.49 16.77 -10.35
CA LEU A 489 13.55 17.57 -11.12
C LEU A 489 14.16 18.02 -12.46
N LEU A 490 15.41 18.45 -12.46
CA LEU A 490 16.09 18.88 -13.68
C LEU A 490 16.32 17.74 -14.66
N ASP A 491 16.70 16.57 -14.15
CA ASP A 491 17.11 15.44 -14.98
C ASP A 491 15.92 14.60 -15.48
N TYR A 492 14.81 14.51 -14.73
CA TYR A 492 13.73 13.54 -15.00
C TYR A 492 12.33 14.14 -15.18
N VAL A 493 12.05 15.38 -14.75
CA VAL A 493 10.75 16.03 -14.96
C VAL A 493 10.81 16.85 -16.23
N THR A 494 10.15 16.39 -17.28
CA THR A 494 10.22 17.02 -18.61
C THR A 494 9.29 18.21 -18.77
N GLU A 495 8.10 18.19 -18.14
CA GLU A 495 7.12 19.27 -18.24
C GLU A 495 7.54 20.51 -17.44
N ALA A 496 7.70 21.64 -18.11
CA ALA A 496 8.18 22.88 -17.49
C ALA A 496 7.25 23.41 -16.38
N GLY A 497 5.92 23.28 -16.58
CA GLY A 497 4.92 23.70 -15.60
C GLY A 497 4.98 22.89 -14.31
N ASP A 498 5.11 21.57 -14.42
CA ASP A 498 5.25 20.70 -13.26
C ASP A 498 6.57 20.94 -12.54
N ARG A 499 7.64 21.07 -13.30
CA ARG A 499 8.97 21.36 -12.75
C ARG A 499 8.94 22.63 -11.90
N ALA A 500 8.36 23.72 -12.43
CA ALA A 500 8.24 24.98 -11.69
C ALA A 500 7.43 24.81 -10.41
N LYS A 501 6.27 24.12 -10.49
CA LYS A 501 5.45 23.81 -9.30
C LYS A 501 6.24 23.04 -8.24
N TYR A 502 6.94 21.99 -8.64
CA TYR A 502 7.67 21.13 -7.70
C TYR A 502 8.88 21.84 -7.07
N PHE A 503 9.54 22.74 -7.77
CA PHE A 503 10.56 23.61 -7.16
C PHE A 503 9.97 24.48 -6.05
N GLU A 504 8.80 25.09 -6.28
CA GLU A 504 8.12 25.85 -5.24
C GLU A 504 7.68 24.97 -4.06
N ASP A 505 7.17 23.76 -4.33
CA ASP A 505 6.78 22.82 -3.28
C ASP A 505 7.99 22.34 -2.44
N ILE A 506 9.15 22.11 -3.06
CA ILE A 506 10.41 21.80 -2.37
C ILE A 506 10.88 22.98 -1.52
N LYS A 507 10.73 24.21 -2.02
CA LYS A 507 11.04 25.42 -1.25
C LYS A 507 10.16 25.55 0.00
N VAL A 508 8.85 25.24 -0.13
CA VAL A 508 7.92 25.16 1.02
C VAL A 508 8.37 24.09 2.01
N ALA A 509 8.73 22.89 1.54
CA ALA A 509 9.25 21.81 2.38
C ALA A 509 10.52 22.23 3.15
N ARG A 510 11.43 22.92 2.48
CA ARG A 510 12.65 23.47 3.12
C ARG A 510 12.30 24.49 4.21
N GLY A 511 11.23 25.27 4.04
CA GLY A 511 10.69 26.16 5.07
C GLY A 511 10.20 25.38 6.31
N LEU A 512 9.43 24.30 6.12
CA LEU A 512 8.97 23.43 7.21
C LEU A 512 10.12 22.73 7.93
N TYR A 513 11.11 22.26 7.18
CA TYR A 513 12.34 21.71 7.76
C TYR A 513 13.04 22.73 8.65
N ARG A 514 13.16 23.98 8.18
CA ARG A 514 13.74 25.07 8.95
C ARG A 514 12.98 25.34 10.25
N GLU A 515 11.66 25.37 10.23
CA GLU A 515 10.83 25.52 11.44
C GLU A 515 11.11 24.39 12.44
N ARG A 516 11.25 23.15 11.95
CA ARG A 516 11.59 22.00 12.79
C ARG A 516 13.00 22.13 13.40
N ILE A 517 14.01 22.52 12.61
CA ILE A 517 15.37 22.76 13.09
C ILE A 517 15.39 23.88 14.13
N MET A 518 14.64 24.97 13.91
CA MET A 518 14.53 26.04 14.92
C MET A 518 14.01 25.48 16.25
N THR A 519 12.99 24.65 16.23
CA THR A 519 12.43 24.02 17.42
C THR A 519 13.45 23.09 18.10
N GLU A 520 14.17 22.29 17.34
CA GLU A 520 15.20 21.36 17.87
C GLU A 520 16.41 22.12 18.44
N MET A 521 16.89 23.15 17.75
CA MET A 521 17.98 24.01 18.24
C MET A 521 17.62 24.68 19.56
N PHE A 522 16.38 25.11 19.65
CA PHE A 522 15.88 25.72 20.85
C PHE A 522 15.76 24.71 22.01
N ASN A 523 15.24 23.52 21.72
CA ASN A 523 15.20 22.44 22.72
C ASN A 523 16.62 22.05 23.19
N ALA A 524 17.59 22.04 22.27
CA ALA A 524 18.99 21.79 22.59
C ALA A 524 19.59 22.91 23.43
N TYR A 525 19.21 24.17 23.17
CA TYR A 525 19.61 25.32 23.97
C TYR A 525 19.07 25.27 25.41
N MET A 526 17.76 24.92 25.52
CA MET A 526 17.05 24.90 26.79
C MET A 526 17.46 23.75 27.72
N ASP A 527 17.92 22.64 27.17
CA ASP A 527 18.38 21.38 27.81
C ASP A 527 17.72 20.97 29.16
N GLU A 528 16.57 21.52 29.48
CA GLU A 528 15.79 21.15 30.66
C GLU A 528 14.35 20.86 30.29
N PRO A 529 13.92 19.58 30.30
CA PRO A 529 12.49 19.25 30.28
C PRO A 529 11.72 19.98 31.41
N HIS A 530 12.41 20.26 32.51
CA HIS A 530 11.86 21.03 33.63
C HIS A 530 11.59 22.51 33.30
N ALA A 531 12.31 23.13 32.37
CA ALA A 531 12.06 24.53 32.02
C ALA A 531 10.77 24.70 31.23
N ILE A 532 10.54 23.85 30.22
CA ILE A 532 9.28 23.86 29.45
C ILE A 532 8.08 23.51 30.35
N LYS A 533 8.22 22.48 31.18
CA LYS A 533 7.23 22.14 32.20
C LYS A 533 6.91 23.34 33.10
N LYS A 534 7.93 24.03 33.59
CA LYS A 534 7.78 25.21 34.42
C LYS A 534 7.04 26.34 33.71
N ASP A 535 7.30 26.56 32.42
CA ASP A 535 6.65 27.62 31.66
C ASP A 535 5.21 27.27 31.29
N VAL A 536 4.93 26.02 30.94
CA VAL A 536 3.57 25.53 30.73
C VAL A 536 2.76 25.68 32.00
N MET A 537 3.29 25.27 33.13
CA MET A 537 2.63 25.43 34.43
C MET A 537 2.52 26.91 34.82
N HIS A 538 3.50 27.74 34.47
CA HIS A 538 3.44 29.18 34.68
C HIS A 538 2.26 29.81 33.90
N TYR A 539 2.10 29.45 32.62
CA TYR A 539 0.96 29.87 31.80
C TYR A 539 -0.37 29.36 32.38
N VAL A 540 -0.48 28.08 32.73
CA VAL A 540 -1.70 27.48 33.32
C VAL A 540 -2.06 28.19 34.62
N ASN A 541 -1.12 28.46 35.50
CA ASN A 541 -1.33 29.16 36.73
C ASN A 541 -1.81 30.62 36.51
N MET A 542 -1.33 31.31 35.45
CA MET A 542 -1.83 32.62 35.07
C MET A 542 -3.31 32.57 34.62
N ILE A 543 -3.69 31.54 33.82
CA ILE A 543 -5.07 31.32 33.41
C ILE A 543 -6.01 31.05 34.60
N ILE A 544 -5.50 30.37 35.62
CA ILE A 544 -6.29 30.15 36.87
C ILE A 544 -6.41 31.45 37.67
N GLY A 545 -5.32 32.20 37.76
CA GLY A 545 -5.23 33.40 38.58
C GLY A 545 -5.92 34.63 37.99
N ILE A 546 -6.16 34.69 36.67
CA ILE A 546 -6.73 35.90 36.02
C ILE A 546 -8.12 36.25 36.49
N ASP A 547 -8.91 35.24 36.86
CA ASP A 547 -10.31 35.42 37.37
C ASP A 547 -10.42 35.06 38.85
N ALA A 548 -9.30 34.96 39.58
CA ALA A 548 -9.32 34.61 40.98
C ALA A 548 -9.85 35.78 41.84
N GLU A 549 -10.80 35.51 42.76
CA GLU A 549 -11.39 36.50 43.66
C GLU A 549 -10.35 37.24 44.53
N ASN A 550 -9.17 36.63 44.76
CA ASN A 550 -8.08 37.18 45.55
C ASN A 550 -6.97 37.83 44.71
N LEU A 551 -7.27 38.19 43.46
CA LEU A 551 -6.35 38.93 42.61
C LEU A 551 -6.19 40.36 43.12
N GLY A 552 -4.94 40.74 43.46
CA GLY A 552 -4.65 42.09 43.96
C GLY A 552 -4.72 43.16 42.88
N PRO A 553 -4.84 44.45 43.26
CA PRO A 553 -4.93 45.55 42.30
C PRO A 553 -3.65 45.75 41.46
N ASP A 554 -2.53 45.19 41.91
CA ASP A 554 -1.23 45.13 41.21
C ASP A 554 -1.11 43.94 40.28
N LYS A 555 -2.24 43.19 40.04
CA LYS A 555 -2.30 41.94 39.28
C LYS A 555 -1.43 40.81 39.87
N MET A 556 -1.21 40.86 41.17
CA MET A 556 -0.53 39.80 41.92
C MET A 556 -1.57 38.82 42.49
N TRP A 557 -1.48 37.57 42.04
CA TRP A 557 -2.29 36.48 42.56
C TRP A 557 -1.49 35.66 43.58
N LYS A 558 -2.05 35.55 44.81
CA LYS A 558 -1.46 34.74 45.87
C LYS A 558 -2.18 33.41 45.98
N TYR A 559 -1.46 32.32 45.80
CA TYR A 559 -2.03 30.97 45.81
C TYR A 559 -1.16 30.01 46.62
N LYS A 560 -1.77 28.94 47.10
CA LYS A 560 -1.10 27.85 47.77
C LYS A 560 -0.69 26.84 46.72
N ASP A 561 0.58 26.61 46.53
CA ASP A 561 1.14 25.66 45.59
C ASP A 561 0.66 24.23 45.95
N PRO A 562 -0.04 23.49 45.06
CA PRO A 562 -0.55 22.14 45.32
C PRO A 562 0.55 21.13 45.67
N GLN A 563 1.74 21.27 45.10
CA GLN A 563 2.85 20.35 45.29
C GLN A 563 3.62 20.59 46.58
N THR A 564 3.87 21.86 46.89
CA THR A 564 4.75 22.21 48.03
C THR A 564 4.00 22.67 49.26
N GLY A 565 2.70 23.00 49.12
CA GLY A 565 1.87 23.58 50.17
C GLY A 565 2.27 24.99 50.57
N GLN A 566 3.29 25.59 49.93
CA GLN A 566 3.77 26.94 50.25
C GLN A 566 2.92 28.04 49.56
N LEU A 567 2.81 29.19 50.18
CA LEU A 567 2.22 30.37 49.57
C LEU A 567 3.18 30.96 48.54
N LYS A 568 2.72 31.00 47.28
CA LYS A 568 3.40 31.63 46.14
C LYS A 568 2.63 32.85 45.68
N ALA A 569 3.33 33.83 45.09
CA ALA A 569 2.75 34.99 44.45
C ALA A 569 3.13 35.00 42.98
N LEU A 570 2.14 35.13 42.09
CA LEU A 570 2.29 35.14 40.65
C LEU A 570 1.74 36.44 40.08
N LYS A 571 2.52 37.17 39.32
CA LYS A 571 2.07 38.34 38.56
C LYS A 571 1.39 37.88 37.29
N ILE A 572 0.14 38.31 37.06
CA ILE A 572 -0.61 37.97 35.85
C ILE A 572 -0.18 38.90 34.72
N ASP A 573 0.41 38.34 33.67
CA ASP A 573 0.79 39.03 32.43
C ASP A 573 -0.20 38.70 31.31
N GLU A 574 -1.17 39.57 31.11
CA GLU A 574 -2.21 39.42 30.10
C GLU A 574 -1.62 39.45 28.66
N ARG A 575 -0.52 40.18 28.43
CA ARG A 575 0.14 40.21 27.09
C ARG A 575 0.75 38.86 26.78
N TYR A 576 1.39 38.23 27.76
CA TYR A 576 1.95 36.89 27.58
C TYR A 576 0.83 35.87 27.34
N ILE A 577 -0.25 35.90 28.13
CA ILE A 577 -1.41 35.03 27.91
C ILE A 577 -1.97 35.21 26.50
N GLN A 578 -2.18 36.45 26.06
CA GLN A 578 -2.71 36.75 24.71
C GLN A 578 -1.77 36.24 23.61
N SER A 579 -0.46 36.37 23.78
CA SER A 579 0.52 35.86 22.82
C SER A 579 0.48 34.34 22.65
N VAL A 580 0.27 33.59 23.75
CA VAL A 580 0.11 32.13 23.70
C VAL A 580 -1.22 31.76 23.00
N GLU A 581 -2.28 32.45 23.31
CA GLU A 581 -3.62 32.24 22.72
C GLU A 581 -3.64 32.56 21.21
N GLU A 582 -2.92 33.58 20.77
CA GLU A 582 -2.74 33.87 19.34
C GLU A 582 -1.99 32.76 18.62
N ARG A 583 -0.99 32.14 19.29
CA ARG A 583 -0.27 31.00 18.74
C ARG A 583 -1.12 29.72 18.68
N LEU A 584 -2.07 29.57 19.56
CA LEU A 584 -3.09 28.52 19.52
C LEU A 584 -4.15 28.76 18.42
N GLY A 585 -4.08 29.90 17.70
CA GLY A 585 -5.05 30.25 16.66
C GLY A 585 -6.36 30.84 17.20
N LEU A 586 -6.43 31.20 18.50
CA LEU A 586 -7.60 31.75 19.12
C LEU A 586 -7.75 33.23 18.81
N LYS A 587 -8.60 33.56 17.83
CA LYS A 587 -8.71 34.94 17.28
C LYS A 587 -9.78 35.76 17.99
N THR A 588 -10.84 35.13 18.49
CA THR A 588 -11.98 35.82 19.14
C THR A 588 -11.93 35.70 20.67
N ASN A 589 -12.54 36.66 21.38
CA ASN A 589 -12.61 36.61 22.83
C ASN A 589 -13.38 35.38 23.31
N ASP A 590 -14.44 34.96 22.60
CA ASP A 590 -15.23 33.79 22.95
C ASP A 590 -14.40 32.49 22.82
N GLN A 591 -13.56 32.36 21.81
CA GLN A 591 -12.65 31.22 21.63
C GLN A 591 -11.63 31.19 22.78
N ARG A 592 -11.05 32.34 23.16
CA ARG A 592 -10.09 32.47 24.26
C ARG A 592 -10.72 32.05 25.57
N GLU A 593 -11.93 32.58 25.88
CA GLU A 593 -12.61 32.26 27.12
C GLU A 593 -13.06 30.78 27.19
N SER A 594 -13.53 30.23 26.10
CA SER A 594 -13.82 28.79 26.01
C SER A 594 -12.60 27.93 26.30
N PHE A 595 -11.45 28.28 25.70
CA PHE A 595 -10.18 27.60 25.95
C PHE A 595 -9.73 27.74 27.41
N ARG A 596 -9.75 28.93 27.98
CA ARG A 596 -9.41 29.17 29.40
C ARG A 596 -10.27 28.34 30.33
N THR A 597 -11.58 28.28 30.05
CA THR A 597 -12.53 27.47 30.81
C THR A 597 -12.18 25.98 30.72
N SER A 598 -11.78 25.48 29.54
CA SER A 598 -11.35 24.09 29.38
C SER A 598 -10.10 23.78 30.19
N ILE A 599 -9.09 24.67 30.17
CA ILE A 599 -7.86 24.51 30.97
C ILE A 599 -8.18 24.48 32.47
N ARG A 600 -9.02 25.40 32.96
CA ARG A 600 -9.46 25.44 34.40
C ARG A 600 -10.16 24.13 34.81
N LYS A 601 -11.03 23.60 33.93
CA LYS A 601 -11.74 22.35 34.17
C LYS A 601 -10.78 21.15 34.23
N ILE A 602 -9.85 21.06 33.28
CA ILE A 602 -8.82 20.00 33.24
C ILE A 602 -7.94 20.10 34.49
N TYR A 603 -7.48 21.32 34.86
CA TYR A 603 -6.70 21.55 36.05
C TYR A 603 -7.41 21.06 37.31
N GLY A 604 -8.69 21.47 37.53
CA GLY A 604 -9.44 21.04 38.68
C GLY A 604 -9.66 19.53 38.77
N GLN A 605 -9.88 18.88 37.64
CA GLN A 605 -10.11 17.44 37.57
C GLN A 605 -8.80 16.62 37.75
N LYS A 606 -7.73 17.04 37.13
CA LYS A 606 -6.47 16.30 37.12
C LYS A 606 -5.65 16.49 38.38
N ILE A 607 -5.52 17.71 38.87
CA ILE A 607 -4.75 18.03 40.09
C ILE A 607 -5.34 17.37 41.34
N SER A 608 -6.66 17.15 41.39
CA SER A 608 -7.29 16.43 42.50
C SER A 608 -6.95 14.93 42.51
N ILE A 609 -6.55 14.37 41.38
CA ILE A 609 -6.20 12.96 41.22
C ILE A 609 -4.66 12.78 41.26
N ASP A 610 -3.94 13.65 40.57
CA ASP A 610 -2.48 13.67 40.48
C ASP A 610 -1.98 15.11 40.69
N PRO A 611 -1.46 15.41 41.87
CA PRO A 611 -0.90 16.74 42.18
C PRO A 611 0.31 17.14 41.35
N ASP A 612 0.98 16.17 40.74
CA ASP A 612 2.17 16.38 39.90
C ASP A 612 1.85 16.52 38.39
N TYR A 613 0.54 16.51 38.04
CA TYR A 613 0.10 16.71 36.66
C TYR A 613 0.56 18.07 36.10
N ASP A 614 1.16 18.06 34.93
CA ASP A 614 1.95 19.19 34.40
C ASP A 614 1.53 19.70 33.01
N PHE A 615 0.40 19.22 32.46
CA PHE A 615 -0.09 19.57 31.13
C PHE A 615 0.87 19.26 29.95
N MET A 616 1.92 18.49 30.17
CA MET A 616 2.86 18.13 29.10
C MET A 616 2.27 17.17 28.06
N ASP A 617 1.13 16.54 28.34
CA ASP A 617 0.32 15.75 27.42
C ASP A 617 -0.50 16.62 26.43
N ASN A 618 -0.67 17.91 26.71
CA ASN A 618 -1.29 18.86 25.81
C ASN A 618 -0.25 19.44 24.84
N ILE A 619 0.05 18.68 23.78
CA ILE A 619 1.11 18.99 22.80
C ILE A 619 0.93 20.38 22.16
N GLU A 620 -0.32 20.81 21.90
CA GLU A 620 -0.61 22.11 21.29
C GLU A 620 -0.27 23.26 22.25
N LEU A 621 -0.66 23.13 23.51
CA LEU A 621 -0.32 24.11 24.54
C LEU A 621 1.20 24.18 24.75
N VAL A 622 1.86 23.03 24.87
CA VAL A 622 3.31 22.94 25.03
C VAL A 622 4.00 23.64 23.86
N LYS A 623 3.56 23.38 22.64
CA LYS A 623 4.10 24.03 21.43
C LYS A 623 3.86 25.53 21.42
N ALA A 624 2.67 25.99 21.74
CA ALA A 624 2.35 27.43 21.75
C ALA A 624 3.14 28.20 22.82
N VAL A 625 3.27 27.65 24.03
CA VAL A 625 4.07 28.25 25.11
C VAL A 625 5.54 28.27 24.72
N THR A 626 6.06 27.19 24.15
CA THR A 626 7.43 27.12 23.64
C THR A 626 7.66 28.15 22.54
N ASP A 627 6.74 28.30 21.60
CA ASP A 627 6.81 29.26 20.49
C ASP A 627 6.77 30.72 20.97
N VAL A 628 5.98 31.05 21.99
CA VAL A 628 5.95 32.43 22.57
C VAL A 628 7.23 32.72 23.34
N ARG A 629 7.75 31.75 24.08
CA ARG A 629 9.05 31.89 24.72
C ARG A 629 10.16 32.04 23.68
N LEU A 630 10.13 31.26 22.61
CA LEU A 630 10.96 31.42 21.42
C LEU A 630 10.95 32.85 20.87
N LYS A 631 9.76 33.45 20.73
CA LYS A 631 9.66 34.82 20.21
C LYS A 631 10.14 35.88 21.19
N SER A 632 9.90 35.71 22.48
CA SER A 632 10.42 36.60 23.52
C SER A 632 11.95 36.51 23.61
N ASP A 633 12.49 35.31 23.42
CA ASP A 633 13.92 35.05 23.34
C ASP A 633 14.49 35.24 21.92
N ILE A 634 13.68 35.33 20.86
CA ILE A 634 14.10 35.76 19.50
C ILE A 634 14.40 37.25 19.44
N ALA A 635 13.76 38.07 20.25
CA ALA A 635 14.37 39.37 20.59
C ALA A 635 15.77 39.19 21.25
N GLY A 636 16.01 38.07 21.95
CA GLY A 636 17.30 37.54 22.37
C GLY A 636 17.98 36.56 21.40
N ALA A 637 17.39 36.02 20.32
CA ALA A 637 17.97 35.03 19.38
C ALA A 637 18.91 35.65 18.35
N GLY A 638 18.80 36.94 18.13
CA GLY A 638 19.93 37.70 17.59
C GLY A 638 21.21 37.48 18.43
N SER A 639 21.05 37.24 19.73
CA SER A 639 22.17 36.88 20.63
C SER A 639 22.53 35.37 20.52
N LEU A 640 21.57 34.44 20.33
CA LEU A 640 21.88 33.01 20.21
C LEU A 640 22.58 32.70 18.88
N ILE A 641 22.06 33.20 17.78
CA ILE A 641 22.70 33.05 16.47
C ILE A 641 24.07 33.74 16.47
N GLY A 642 24.15 34.93 16.99
CA GLY A 642 25.42 35.65 17.15
C GLY A 642 26.39 34.92 18.05
N ALA A 643 25.96 34.31 19.15
CA ALA A 643 26.77 33.50 20.05
C ALA A 643 27.27 32.20 19.39
N LEU A 644 26.41 31.54 18.59
CA LEU A 644 26.77 30.30 17.89
C LEU A 644 27.65 30.56 16.64
N ALA A 645 27.45 31.69 15.96
CA ALA A 645 28.27 32.12 14.81
C ALA A 645 29.64 32.65 15.24
N ASN A 646 29.71 33.38 16.36
CA ASN A 646 30.95 34.02 16.87
C ASN A 646 31.47 33.31 18.11
N ARG A 647 32.37 32.33 17.93
CA ARG A 647 32.94 31.44 18.95
C ARG A 647 34.25 31.97 19.58
N THR A 648 34.51 33.27 19.46
CA THR A 648 35.75 33.87 20.01
C THR A 648 35.75 34.08 21.52
N ASN A 649 34.57 33.95 22.16
CA ASN A 649 34.37 34.06 23.59
C ASN A 649 34.22 32.65 24.23
N ASP A 650 34.84 32.42 25.39
CA ASP A 650 34.75 31.16 26.14
C ASP A 650 33.31 30.74 26.48
N GLU A 651 32.41 31.68 26.75
CA GLU A 651 31.02 31.40 27.05
C GLU A 651 30.26 30.90 25.80
N ASN A 652 30.51 31.50 24.65
CA ASN A 652 29.93 31.09 23.37
C ASN A 652 30.41 29.70 22.93
N GLN A 653 31.71 29.40 23.18
CA GLN A 653 32.26 28.09 22.89
C GLN A 653 31.65 27.00 23.80
N LYS A 654 31.52 27.30 25.11
CA LYS A 654 30.85 26.38 26.04
C LYS A 654 29.40 26.14 25.70
N LEU A 655 28.67 27.17 25.25
CA LEU A 655 27.31 27.04 24.77
C LEU A 655 27.23 26.12 23.54
N TYR A 656 28.07 26.37 22.54
CA TYR A 656 28.16 25.56 21.34
C TYR A 656 28.44 24.09 21.65
N ASP A 657 29.45 23.81 22.48
CA ASP A 657 29.83 22.46 22.88
C ASP A 657 28.73 21.76 23.66
N ARG A 658 27.99 22.47 24.52
CA ARG A 658 26.82 21.96 25.23
C ARG A 658 25.69 21.58 24.26
N MET A 659 25.38 22.46 23.31
CA MET A 659 24.35 22.18 22.29
C MET A 659 24.71 20.98 21.43
N ILE A 660 25.96 20.89 20.96
CA ILE A 660 26.46 19.70 20.23
C ILE A 660 26.28 18.45 21.09
N ASN A 661 26.66 18.46 22.34
CA ASN A 661 26.52 17.30 23.24
C ASN A 661 25.05 16.90 23.44
N THR A 662 24.13 17.86 23.55
CA THR A 662 22.72 17.58 23.67
C THR A 662 22.18 16.95 22.39
N MET A 663 22.55 17.47 21.21
CA MET A 663 22.18 16.91 19.91
C MET A 663 22.69 15.48 19.74
N LEU A 664 23.95 15.21 20.13
CA LEU A 664 24.53 13.87 20.07
C LEU A 664 23.83 12.88 20.99
N ASN A 665 23.58 13.27 22.24
CA ASN A 665 23.14 12.34 23.29
C ASN A 665 21.61 12.16 23.33
N LYS A 666 20.84 13.18 22.93
CA LYS A 666 19.37 13.18 23.07
C LYS A 666 18.61 13.18 21.76
N LEU A 667 19.16 13.76 20.68
CA LEU A 667 18.47 13.94 19.42
C LEU A 667 18.96 12.99 18.31
N GLY A 668 19.96 12.16 18.57
CA GLY A 668 20.44 11.14 17.62
C GLY A 668 21.31 11.67 16.48
N TYR A 669 21.84 12.90 16.59
CA TYR A 669 22.78 13.45 15.63
C TYR A 669 24.17 12.83 15.77
N CYS A 670 24.93 12.75 14.68
CA CYS A 670 26.38 12.61 14.77
C CYS A 670 27.03 14.01 14.85
N ARG A 671 28.32 14.06 15.16
CA ARG A 671 29.02 15.34 15.29
C ARG A 671 28.96 16.18 14.01
N THR A 672 29.11 15.54 12.85
CA THR A 672 29.08 16.21 11.54
C THR A 672 27.71 16.82 11.23
N CYS A 673 26.61 16.04 11.37
CA CYS A 673 25.30 16.59 11.10
C CYS A 673 24.85 17.62 12.15
N ALA A 674 25.23 17.46 13.43
CA ALA A 674 24.99 18.47 14.46
C ALA A 674 25.67 19.81 14.11
N GLN A 675 26.94 19.78 13.69
CA GLN A 675 27.66 20.97 13.26
C GLN A 675 27.01 21.63 12.05
N LYS A 676 26.73 20.85 11.00
CA LYS A 676 26.06 21.35 9.78
C LYS A 676 24.67 21.93 10.09
N THR A 677 23.91 21.31 11.02
CA THR A 677 22.60 21.82 11.42
C THR A 677 22.70 23.17 12.13
N ILE A 678 23.68 23.35 13.03
CA ILE A 678 23.93 24.64 13.69
C ILE A 678 24.38 25.68 12.66
N GLU A 679 25.26 25.34 11.73
CA GLU A 679 25.69 26.23 10.65
C GLU A 679 24.51 26.63 9.76
N TYR A 680 23.66 25.67 9.36
CA TYR A 680 22.43 25.92 8.60
C TYR A 680 21.48 26.86 9.34
N PHE A 681 21.32 26.66 10.65
CA PHE A 681 20.52 27.53 11.51
C PHE A 681 21.07 28.96 11.56
N CYS A 682 22.39 29.15 11.61
CA CYS A 682 23.03 30.45 11.71
C CYS A 682 23.05 31.23 10.39
N THR A 683 23.30 30.54 9.25
CA THR A 683 23.57 31.22 7.96
C THR A 683 22.33 31.74 7.24
N ARG A 684 21.12 31.22 7.51
CA ARG A 684 19.93 31.57 6.75
C ARG A 684 18.98 32.58 7.41
N ASN A 685 19.38 33.25 8.49
CA ASN A 685 18.60 34.37 9.05
C ASN A 685 18.89 35.71 8.35
N ASP A 686 19.87 35.75 7.45
CA ASP A 686 20.26 37.00 6.73
C ASP A 686 19.44 37.22 5.43
N GLU A 687 18.55 36.31 5.05
CA GLU A 687 17.76 36.38 3.82
C GLU A 687 16.26 36.78 4.03
N ASN A 688 15.88 37.29 5.23
CA ASN A 688 14.52 37.85 5.47
C ASN A 688 14.57 39.37 5.64
#